data_aab678c86805070c1e9e211f6f78e6dd
#
_entry.id   aab678c86805070c1e9e211f6f78e6dd
#
_cell.length_a   1.000
_cell.length_b   1.000
_cell.length_c   1.000
_cell.angle_alpha   90.00
_cell.angle_beta   90.00
_cell.angle_gamma   90.00
#
_symmetry.space_group_name_H-M   'P 1'
#
loop_
_entity.id
_entity.type
_entity.pdbx_description
1 polymer ?
#
loop_
_entity_poly.entity_id
_entity_poly.type
_entity_poly.pdbx_seq_one_letter_code
_entity_poly.pdbx_strand_id
1 'polypeptide(L)'
;MEKNFRKHRRIAALQCNFQSSEGILLMPEKWQAMGFDTEQLLHTHADSYSGVYDPELHAGLLRQYMQRMKELDMKVVMYMNCHILGPSLQEHYDDWTARMADGTVQKRYYTYPVCCLNSGWREYFFECIRSLAEFQIEGIFFDGPLAVTCHCPVCRELFRKRSGHEMDQASEMELTGFRDENLEEFKHSLWHHVKSVNPDWIMYFNESICSGRHNSESMKRMLQYNDWIGTEGGFFFYQEPKLQPYWRCSFYAKMAEAVADGRPTVIFFAGDHKYWAWFMHTEAESKLCYAASLANGASVWYGLHSSPTNLDTAAGRAVAEMVHFDRDHSDLYENTCSLAEIAVYYGYDTVSNYRRSGETSDFYDSAGNAFSAPCDCSTSIQGALALLEHLNLPYDMITDINLKKLFRYKILLVPSAAMIRTEILHQLTDFVRAGGILIADGEFARYDEKVNLSDPEELAPLLGSAIPGSDLNMNLFNYLSVDPSVFQPDNVSGYIPSPSWCRSLRQIPEDEIFMRAVPPMDGPIERYPGKTEIPVGICRKIGDGRFYLLSMAFFEFYFQFQFLAYRQLFQRILERESKFAYRLRNALPGVSVTIRETQSGDLLVHLLNYVGSVRPLEKLPELHGLYLLLPPEWKILTDLRSGEKYTRHDCGGFLLPPLNDFAVYKVQK
;
A
#
# COMPACT_ATOMS: atom_id res chain seq x y z
N MET A 1 -27.12 13.26 14.12
CA MET A 1 -27.37 11.85 13.85
C MET A 1 -26.08 11.26 13.28
N GLU A 2 -25.33 10.51 14.07
CA GLU A 2 -24.23 9.71 13.50
C GLU A 2 -24.87 8.72 12.55
N LYS A 3 -24.55 8.84 11.27
CA LYS A 3 -25.00 7.89 10.25
C LYS A 3 -24.34 6.57 10.50
N ASN A 4 -25.13 5.57 10.86
CA ASN A 4 -24.71 4.17 11.03
C ASN A 4 -24.41 3.56 9.64
N PHE A 5 -23.41 4.10 8.93
CA PHE A 5 -22.90 3.43 7.73
C PHE A 5 -22.09 2.23 8.21
N ARG A 6 -22.48 1.03 7.79
CA ARG A 6 -21.61 -0.13 7.92
C ARG A 6 -20.27 0.24 7.30
N LYS A 7 -19.20 0.18 8.08
CA LYS A 7 -17.85 0.55 7.62
C LYS A 7 -17.24 -0.52 6.72
N HIS A 8 -17.73 -1.75 6.81
CA HIS A 8 -17.24 -2.88 6.02
C HIS A 8 -18.22 -3.26 4.92
N ARG A 9 -17.73 -3.39 3.68
CA ARG A 9 -18.53 -3.68 2.47
C ARG A 9 -17.87 -4.76 1.61
N ARG A 10 -18.73 -5.53 0.94
CA ARG A 10 -18.35 -6.50 -0.10
C ARG A 10 -18.80 -5.92 -1.44
N ILE A 11 -17.85 -5.39 -2.20
CA ILE A 11 -18.14 -4.57 -3.37
C ILE A 11 -17.85 -5.36 -4.63
N ALA A 12 -18.84 -5.54 -5.49
CA ALA A 12 -18.69 -6.11 -6.82
C ALA A 12 -18.46 -5.02 -7.88
N ALA A 13 -17.77 -5.36 -8.96
CA ALA A 13 -17.66 -4.51 -10.13
C ALA A 13 -17.41 -5.32 -11.40
N LEU A 14 -17.95 -4.84 -12.51
CA LEU A 14 -17.76 -5.50 -13.80
C LEU A 14 -17.64 -4.45 -14.91
N GLN A 15 -16.48 -4.42 -15.55
CA GLN A 15 -16.26 -3.63 -16.76
C GLN A 15 -16.28 -4.55 -17.97
N CYS A 16 -17.40 -4.62 -18.65
CA CYS A 16 -17.51 -5.40 -19.88
C CYS A 16 -18.53 -4.78 -20.84
N ASN A 17 -18.40 -5.15 -22.12
CA ASN A 17 -19.39 -4.87 -23.12
C ASN A 17 -20.41 -6.00 -23.15
N PHE A 18 -21.60 -5.75 -22.64
CA PHE A 18 -22.68 -6.70 -22.73
C PHE A 18 -23.25 -6.74 -24.17
N GLN A 19 -23.55 -7.95 -24.65
CA GLN A 19 -24.16 -8.14 -25.98
C GLN A 19 -25.67 -7.85 -25.99
N SER A 20 -26.29 -7.82 -24.79
CA SER A 20 -27.71 -7.52 -24.63
C SER A 20 -28.04 -6.87 -23.31
N SER A 21 -29.10 -6.06 -23.30
CA SER A 21 -29.63 -5.46 -22.05
C SER A 21 -30.11 -6.52 -21.05
N GLU A 22 -30.59 -7.67 -21.51
CA GLU A 22 -31.01 -8.78 -20.66
C GLU A 22 -29.84 -9.31 -19.82
N GLY A 23 -28.64 -9.47 -20.43
CA GLY A 23 -27.46 -9.90 -19.72
C GLY A 23 -27.05 -8.94 -18.60
N ILE A 24 -27.21 -7.63 -18.80
CA ILE A 24 -26.96 -6.62 -17.77
C ILE A 24 -27.97 -6.80 -16.63
N LEU A 25 -29.25 -6.90 -16.92
CA LEU A 25 -30.31 -6.96 -15.91
C LEU A 25 -30.31 -8.24 -15.06
N LEU A 26 -29.50 -9.25 -15.40
CA LEU A 26 -29.27 -10.44 -14.61
C LEU A 26 -28.13 -10.27 -13.57
N MET A 27 -27.35 -9.21 -13.64
CA MET A 27 -26.20 -9.03 -12.76
C MET A 27 -26.55 -8.79 -11.29
N PRO A 28 -27.61 -8.04 -10.93
CA PRO A 28 -27.98 -7.84 -9.54
C PRO A 28 -28.22 -9.16 -8.77
N GLU A 29 -28.98 -10.09 -9.37
CA GLU A 29 -29.21 -11.41 -8.78
C GLU A 29 -27.93 -12.23 -8.66
N LYS A 30 -27.05 -12.14 -9.65
CA LYS A 30 -25.78 -12.85 -9.65
C LYS A 30 -24.87 -12.32 -8.54
N TRP A 31 -24.79 -11.01 -8.35
CA TRP A 31 -24.03 -10.39 -7.26
C TRP A 31 -24.59 -10.78 -5.89
N GLN A 32 -25.90 -10.69 -5.70
CA GLN A 32 -26.53 -11.10 -4.45
C GLN A 32 -26.30 -12.59 -4.15
N ALA A 33 -26.41 -13.46 -5.15
CA ALA A 33 -26.19 -14.90 -5.01
C ALA A 33 -24.74 -15.21 -4.60
N MET A 34 -23.76 -14.40 -5.04
CA MET A 34 -22.37 -14.49 -4.62
C MET A 34 -22.10 -13.90 -3.22
N GLY A 35 -23.07 -13.21 -2.60
CA GLY A 35 -22.96 -12.64 -1.26
C GLY A 35 -22.48 -11.18 -1.20
N PHE A 36 -22.36 -10.50 -2.33
CA PHE A 36 -22.06 -9.06 -2.37
C PHE A 36 -23.23 -8.24 -1.81
N ASP A 37 -22.95 -7.10 -1.22
CA ASP A 37 -23.97 -6.16 -0.72
C ASP A 37 -23.96 -4.82 -1.44
N THR A 38 -22.91 -4.56 -2.18
CA THR A 38 -22.69 -3.30 -2.89
C THR A 38 -22.14 -3.58 -4.28
N GLU A 39 -22.54 -2.81 -5.27
CA GLU A 39 -21.88 -2.78 -6.58
C GLU A 39 -21.34 -1.40 -6.86
N GLN A 40 -20.08 -1.34 -7.31
CA GLN A 40 -19.55 -0.17 -7.98
C GLN A 40 -19.90 -0.28 -9.46
N LEU A 41 -20.99 0.39 -9.84
CA LEU A 41 -21.63 0.22 -11.13
C LEU A 41 -20.88 0.94 -12.24
N LEU A 42 -20.27 0.19 -13.17
CA LEU A 42 -19.47 0.75 -14.27
C LEU A 42 -19.74 0.12 -15.65
N HIS A 43 -20.71 -0.78 -15.76
CA HIS A 43 -20.97 -1.51 -16.99
C HIS A 43 -22.18 -1.04 -17.81
N THR A 44 -22.88 0.00 -17.38
CA THR A 44 -24.10 0.49 -18.07
C THR A 44 -23.82 1.48 -19.19
N HIS A 45 -22.56 1.76 -19.49
CA HIS A 45 -22.17 2.72 -20.50
C HIS A 45 -22.05 2.04 -21.88
N ALA A 46 -22.56 2.68 -22.92
CA ALA A 46 -22.44 2.21 -24.29
C ALA A 46 -20.99 2.11 -24.74
N ASP A 47 -20.15 2.88 -24.11
CA ASP A 47 -18.74 3.02 -24.31
C ASP A 47 -18.05 2.62 -23.00
N SER A 48 -17.42 1.48 -22.99
CA SER A 48 -16.86 0.85 -21.77
C SER A 48 -15.84 1.71 -21.03
N TYR A 49 -15.32 2.76 -21.64
CA TYR A 49 -14.34 3.65 -21.04
C TYR A 49 -14.83 5.06 -20.80
N SER A 50 -15.95 5.47 -21.33
CA SER A 50 -16.45 6.82 -21.07
C SER A 50 -16.69 7.04 -19.59
N GLY A 51 -17.19 6.02 -18.87
CA GLY A 51 -17.45 6.09 -17.43
C GLY A 51 -18.24 7.33 -17.01
N VAL A 52 -18.60 8.14 -17.97
CA VAL A 52 -19.44 9.33 -17.81
C VAL A 52 -20.86 8.92 -18.07
N TYR A 53 -21.68 8.96 -17.06
CA TYR A 53 -23.10 8.67 -17.19
C TYR A 53 -23.75 9.70 -18.10
N ASP A 54 -24.30 9.24 -19.23
CA ASP A 54 -25.13 10.04 -20.12
C ASP A 54 -26.60 9.72 -19.83
N PRO A 55 -27.36 10.68 -19.23
CA PRO A 55 -28.74 10.44 -18.82
C PRO A 55 -29.66 10.12 -20.00
N GLU A 56 -29.44 10.73 -21.15
CA GLU A 56 -30.31 10.55 -22.31
C GLU A 56 -30.09 9.18 -22.96
N LEU A 57 -28.86 8.72 -23.02
CA LEU A 57 -28.46 7.48 -23.65
C LEU A 57 -28.83 6.23 -22.81
N HIS A 58 -28.71 6.32 -21.49
CA HIS A 58 -28.79 5.16 -20.60
C HIS A 58 -29.96 5.13 -19.62
N ALA A 59 -30.74 6.21 -19.53
CA ALA A 59 -31.77 6.40 -18.50
C ALA A 59 -32.73 5.23 -18.36
N GLY A 60 -33.20 4.65 -19.47
CA GLY A 60 -34.18 3.56 -19.44
C GLY A 60 -33.62 2.26 -18.82
N LEU A 61 -32.45 1.83 -19.27
CA LEU A 61 -31.79 0.62 -18.78
C LEU A 61 -31.31 0.81 -17.32
N LEU A 62 -30.69 1.96 -17.03
CA LEU A 62 -30.21 2.27 -15.68
C LEU A 62 -31.35 2.28 -14.67
N ARG A 63 -32.52 2.87 -14.99
CA ARG A 63 -33.69 2.83 -14.10
C ARG A 63 -34.14 1.42 -13.78
N GLN A 64 -34.21 0.52 -14.78
CA GLN A 64 -34.54 -0.87 -14.56
C GLN A 64 -33.52 -1.57 -13.67
N TYR A 65 -32.23 -1.34 -13.94
CA TYR A 65 -31.16 -1.89 -13.14
C TYR A 65 -31.22 -1.43 -11.68
N MET A 66 -31.36 -0.12 -11.45
CA MET A 66 -31.48 0.46 -10.11
C MET A 66 -32.71 -0.04 -9.36
N GLN A 67 -33.82 -0.27 -10.07
CA GLN A 67 -35.01 -0.87 -9.47
C GLN A 67 -34.72 -2.30 -8.98
N ARG A 68 -34.02 -3.11 -9.77
CA ARG A 68 -33.61 -4.48 -9.37
C ARG A 68 -32.67 -4.46 -8.18
N MET A 69 -31.68 -3.59 -8.16
CA MET A 69 -30.75 -3.43 -7.02
C MET A 69 -31.52 -3.09 -5.73
N LYS A 70 -32.50 -2.19 -5.83
CA LYS A 70 -33.34 -1.83 -4.69
C LYS A 70 -34.19 -3.00 -4.19
N GLU A 71 -34.81 -3.77 -5.09
CA GLU A 71 -35.61 -4.96 -4.75
C GLU A 71 -34.79 -6.02 -4.01
N LEU A 72 -33.50 -6.12 -4.30
CA LEU A 72 -32.54 -7.04 -3.70
C LEU A 72 -31.82 -6.46 -2.46
N ASP A 73 -32.18 -5.23 -2.01
CA ASP A 73 -31.51 -4.48 -0.95
C ASP A 73 -29.99 -4.33 -1.15
N MET A 74 -29.56 -4.29 -2.41
CA MET A 74 -28.16 -4.03 -2.77
C MET A 74 -27.90 -2.53 -2.89
N LYS A 75 -26.72 -2.10 -2.47
CA LYS A 75 -26.28 -0.70 -2.58
C LYS A 75 -25.53 -0.47 -3.89
N VAL A 76 -25.61 0.74 -4.40
CA VAL A 76 -24.90 1.14 -5.63
C VAL A 76 -24.00 2.33 -5.34
N VAL A 77 -22.72 2.18 -5.69
CA VAL A 77 -21.77 3.28 -5.83
C VAL A 77 -21.56 3.51 -7.33
N MET A 78 -21.88 4.70 -7.80
CA MET A 78 -21.72 4.99 -9.23
C MET A 78 -20.24 5.21 -9.55
N TYR A 79 -19.73 4.53 -10.56
CA TYR A 79 -18.41 4.79 -11.12
C TYR A 79 -18.47 5.99 -12.08
N MET A 80 -17.60 6.96 -11.89
CA MET A 80 -17.45 8.11 -12.78
C MET A 80 -15.99 8.26 -13.19
N ASN A 81 -15.72 8.19 -14.49
CA ASN A 81 -14.40 8.44 -15.03
C ASN A 81 -14.14 9.96 -15.13
N CYS A 82 -13.08 10.43 -14.47
CA CYS A 82 -12.70 11.86 -14.51
C CYS A 82 -11.27 12.08 -15.04
N HIS A 83 -10.77 11.19 -15.91
CA HIS A 83 -9.41 11.31 -16.43
C HIS A 83 -9.31 11.19 -17.96
N ILE A 84 -10.25 10.52 -18.64
CA ILE A 84 -10.23 10.36 -20.10
C ILE A 84 -11.57 10.73 -20.73
N LEU A 85 -11.54 11.06 -22.01
CA LEU A 85 -12.72 11.24 -22.84
C LEU A 85 -12.96 9.99 -23.67
N GLY A 86 -14.17 9.44 -23.56
CA GLY A 86 -14.61 8.32 -24.39
C GLY A 86 -15.02 8.75 -25.80
N PRO A 87 -15.20 7.78 -26.72
CA PRO A 87 -15.63 8.04 -28.11
C PRO A 87 -16.95 8.80 -28.23
N SER A 88 -17.86 8.66 -27.28
CA SER A 88 -19.13 9.42 -27.24
C SER A 88 -18.94 10.95 -27.15
N LEU A 89 -17.78 11.39 -26.69
CA LEU A 89 -17.43 12.82 -26.55
C LEU A 89 -16.45 13.29 -27.63
N GLN A 90 -16.35 12.56 -28.76
CA GLN A 90 -15.35 12.86 -29.81
C GLN A 90 -15.50 14.27 -30.39
N GLU A 91 -16.70 14.81 -30.47
CA GLU A 91 -16.97 16.16 -30.98
C GLU A 91 -16.34 17.27 -30.11
N HIS A 92 -16.06 16.96 -28.82
CA HIS A 92 -15.45 17.88 -27.87
C HIS A 92 -13.94 17.66 -27.68
N TYR A 93 -13.31 16.76 -28.45
CA TYR A 93 -11.90 16.44 -28.26
C TYR A 93 -10.98 17.64 -28.44
N ASP A 94 -11.32 18.58 -29.33
CA ASP A 94 -10.50 19.76 -29.55
C ASP A 94 -10.55 20.75 -28.38
N ASP A 95 -11.69 20.87 -27.70
CA ASP A 95 -11.93 21.87 -26.66
C ASP A 95 -11.66 21.34 -25.26
N TRP A 96 -11.88 20.02 -25.03
CA TRP A 96 -11.90 19.45 -23.69
C TRP A 96 -10.67 18.59 -23.35
N THR A 97 -9.73 18.40 -24.30
CA THR A 97 -8.56 17.57 -24.04
C THR A 97 -7.38 18.33 -23.48
N ALA A 98 -6.60 17.64 -22.64
CA ALA A 98 -5.31 18.13 -22.21
C ALA A 98 -4.30 18.10 -23.36
N ARG A 99 -3.45 19.13 -23.43
CA ARG A 99 -2.45 19.31 -24.50
C ARG A 99 -1.04 19.21 -23.93
N MET A 100 -0.15 18.63 -24.73
CA MET A 100 1.31 18.71 -24.52
C MET A 100 1.82 20.11 -24.86
N ALA A 101 3.09 20.41 -24.54
CA ALA A 101 3.72 21.69 -24.87
C ALA A 101 3.74 22.00 -26.37
N ASP A 102 3.87 20.98 -27.22
CA ASP A 102 3.83 21.08 -28.68
C ASP A 102 2.42 21.21 -29.27
N GLY A 103 1.38 21.25 -28.41
CA GLY A 103 -0.02 21.35 -28.81
C GLY A 103 -0.70 20.00 -29.12
N THR A 104 0.03 18.89 -29.12
CA THR A 104 -0.57 17.57 -29.36
C THR A 104 -1.45 17.14 -28.18
N VAL A 105 -2.45 16.27 -28.46
CA VAL A 105 -3.38 15.75 -27.46
C VAL A 105 -2.66 14.77 -26.54
N GLN A 106 -2.76 14.97 -25.24
CA GLN A 106 -2.30 13.97 -24.28
C GLN A 106 -3.25 12.76 -24.31
N LYS A 107 -2.67 11.56 -24.31
CA LYS A 107 -3.42 10.30 -24.37
C LYS A 107 -3.05 9.36 -23.25
N ARG A 108 -4.02 8.55 -22.79
CA ARG A 108 -3.83 7.40 -21.91
C ARG A 108 -4.23 6.11 -22.60
N TYR A 109 -3.69 5.00 -22.14
CA TYR A 109 -3.96 3.67 -22.70
C TYR A 109 -3.76 3.64 -24.23
N TYR A 110 -2.77 4.41 -24.72
CA TYR A 110 -2.43 4.63 -26.14
C TYR A 110 -3.49 5.32 -26.99
N THR A 111 -4.74 5.34 -26.58
CA THR A 111 -5.88 5.70 -27.45
C THR A 111 -6.67 6.88 -26.92
N TYR A 112 -7.00 6.90 -25.63
CA TYR A 112 -7.99 7.82 -25.06
C TYR A 112 -7.41 9.18 -24.72
N PRO A 113 -8.01 10.28 -25.23
CA PRO A 113 -7.61 11.63 -24.83
C PRO A 113 -7.81 11.87 -23.33
N VAL A 114 -6.87 12.54 -22.71
CA VAL A 114 -7.00 12.98 -21.30
C VAL A 114 -7.86 14.23 -21.24
N CYS A 115 -8.80 14.30 -20.31
CA CYS A 115 -9.64 15.49 -20.12
C CYS A 115 -8.84 16.62 -19.44
N CYS A 116 -9.09 17.85 -19.87
CA CYS A 116 -8.55 19.03 -19.22
C CYS A 116 -9.49 19.51 -18.10
N LEU A 117 -9.02 19.49 -16.86
CA LEU A 117 -9.78 19.85 -15.67
C LEU A 117 -10.26 21.33 -15.63
N ASN A 118 -9.68 22.18 -16.49
CA ASN A 118 -10.01 23.62 -16.59
C ASN A 118 -10.83 23.95 -17.84
N SER A 119 -11.28 22.95 -18.60
CA SER A 119 -12.09 23.14 -19.81
C SER A 119 -13.59 23.04 -19.54
N GLY A 120 -14.42 23.23 -20.57
CA GLY A 120 -15.86 23.04 -20.49
C GLY A 120 -16.31 21.60 -20.16
N TRP A 121 -15.39 20.63 -20.21
CA TRP A 121 -15.65 19.28 -19.71
C TRP A 121 -16.05 19.27 -18.24
N ARG A 122 -15.52 20.17 -17.43
CA ARG A 122 -15.81 20.25 -16.00
C ARG A 122 -17.29 20.55 -15.72
N GLU A 123 -17.86 21.50 -16.42
CA GLU A 123 -19.28 21.87 -16.29
C GLU A 123 -20.17 20.70 -16.74
N TYR A 124 -19.86 20.09 -17.87
CA TYR A 124 -20.56 18.90 -18.34
C TYR A 124 -20.50 17.77 -17.32
N PHE A 125 -19.31 17.49 -16.76
CA PHE A 125 -19.12 16.46 -15.75
C PHE A 125 -19.96 16.72 -14.48
N PHE A 126 -20.04 17.96 -14.06
CA PHE A 126 -20.86 18.36 -12.90
C PHE A 126 -22.37 18.22 -13.17
N GLU A 127 -22.83 18.48 -14.41
CA GLU A 127 -24.21 18.20 -14.80
C GLU A 127 -24.53 16.71 -14.77
N CYS A 128 -23.62 15.87 -15.26
CA CYS A 128 -23.78 14.42 -15.17
C CYS A 128 -23.95 13.97 -13.71
N ILE A 129 -23.16 14.52 -12.78
CA ILE A 129 -23.31 14.21 -11.35
C ILE A 129 -24.67 14.66 -10.80
N ARG A 130 -25.13 15.86 -11.20
CA ARG A 130 -26.44 16.37 -10.78
C ARG A 130 -27.58 15.47 -11.24
N SER A 131 -27.50 14.93 -12.44
CA SER A 131 -28.52 14.01 -12.99
C SER A 131 -28.63 12.70 -12.23
N LEU A 132 -27.55 12.28 -11.52
CA LEU A 132 -27.60 11.07 -10.66
C LEU A 132 -28.52 11.22 -9.45
N ALA A 133 -28.95 12.44 -9.10
CA ALA A 133 -29.88 12.69 -7.98
C ALA A 133 -31.26 12.03 -8.15
N GLU A 134 -31.62 11.64 -9.38
CA GLU A 134 -32.85 10.87 -9.63
C GLU A 134 -32.77 9.42 -9.15
N PHE A 135 -31.54 8.89 -8.91
CA PHE A 135 -31.32 7.51 -8.51
C PHE A 135 -31.02 7.37 -7.02
N GLN A 136 -31.44 6.26 -6.46
CA GLN A 136 -31.13 5.92 -5.08
C GLN A 136 -29.75 5.25 -5.00
N ILE A 137 -28.68 6.06 -5.09
CA ILE A 137 -27.29 5.60 -4.96
C ILE A 137 -26.74 5.87 -3.57
N GLU A 138 -25.77 5.04 -3.14
CA GLU A 138 -25.05 5.21 -1.87
C GLU A 138 -23.98 6.30 -1.98
N GLY A 139 -23.40 6.45 -3.20
CA GLY A 139 -22.34 7.42 -3.42
C GLY A 139 -21.72 7.30 -4.81
N ILE A 140 -20.59 7.99 -4.98
CA ILE A 140 -19.86 8.06 -6.26
C ILE A 140 -18.39 7.75 -6.02
N PHE A 141 -17.85 6.88 -6.86
CA PHE A 141 -16.43 6.62 -7.01
C PHE A 141 -15.89 7.35 -8.24
N PHE A 142 -14.79 8.05 -8.10
CA PHE A 142 -14.12 8.74 -9.18
C PHE A 142 -12.82 8.06 -9.57
N ASP A 143 -12.73 7.64 -10.83
CA ASP A 143 -11.50 7.12 -11.40
C ASP A 143 -10.69 8.25 -12.03
N GLY A 144 -9.58 8.58 -11.42
CA GLY A 144 -8.83 9.82 -11.63
C GLY A 144 -9.13 10.85 -10.53
N PRO A 145 -8.93 12.16 -10.79
CA PRO A 145 -8.33 12.77 -11.98
C PRO A 145 -6.84 12.50 -12.11
N LEU A 146 -6.29 12.67 -13.32
CA LEU A 146 -4.85 12.54 -13.53
C LEU A 146 -4.12 13.85 -13.24
N ALA A 147 -2.98 13.73 -12.56
CA ALA A 147 -2.04 14.83 -12.38
C ALA A 147 -1.22 15.06 -13.66
N VAL A 148 -1.76 15.83 -14.60
CA VAL A 148 -1.10 16.17 -15.88
C VAL A 148 -0.90 17.66 -16.04
N THR A 149 0.26 18.07 -16.53
CA THR A 149 0.50 19.46 -16.95
C THR A 149 -0.17 19.66 -18.32
N CYS A 150 -1.19 20.52 -18.37
CA CYS A 150 -1.94 20.81 -19.60
C CYS A 150 -1.53 22.15 -20.17
N HIS A 151 -1.14 22.17 -21.45
CA HIS A 151 -0.74 23.37 -22.20
C HIS A 151 -1.85 23.87 -23.14
N CYS A 152 -3.12 23.54 -22.92
CA CYS A 152 -4.22 24.10 -23.70
C CYS A 152 -4.35 25.62 -23.48
N PRO A 153 -5.05 26.36 -24.36
CA PRO A 153 -5.16 27.82 -24.24
C PRO A 153 -5.69 28.30 -22.88
N VAL A 154 -6.66 27.56 -22.31
CA VAL A 154 -7.24 27.89 -20.99
C VAL A 154 -6.20 27.74 -19.87
N CYS A 155 -5.44 26.64 -19.87
CA CYS A 155 -4.41 26.38 -18.85
C CYS A 155 -3.22 27.35 -18.98
N ARG A 156 -2.79 27.71 -20.21
CA ARG A 156 -1.76 28.71 -20.44
C ARG A 156 -2.16 30.08 -19.88
N GLU A 157 -3.39 30.53 -20.15
CA GLU A 157 -3.92 31.80 -19.61
C GLU A 157 -4.05 31.75 -18.09
N LEU A 158 -4.51 30.64 -17.52
CA LEU A 158 -4.61 30.45 -16.08
C LEU A 158 -3.23 30.50 -15.41
N PHE A 159 -2.24 29.81 -15.99
CA PHE A 159 -0.86 29.85 -15.53
C PHE A 159 -0.29 31.27 -15.55
N ARG A 160 -0.43 31.99 -16.70
CA ARG A 160 0.04 33.35 -16.86
C ARG A 160 -0.58 34.30 -15.81
N LYS A 161 -1.86 34.13 -15.50
CA LYS A 161 -2.54 34.93 -14.46
C LYS A 161 -1.98 34.68 -13.06
N ARG A 162 -1.58 33.44 -12.76
CA ARG A 162 -1.06 33.04 -11.43
C ARG A 162 0.43 33.39 -11.27
N SER A 163 1.25 33.09 -12.27
CA SER A 163 2.72 33.22 -12.21
C SER A 163 3.25 34.58 -12.67
N GLY A 164 2.48 35.30 -13.51
CA GLY A 164 2.89 36.56 -14.11
C GLY A 164 3.76 36.44 -15.36
N HIS A 165 4.05 35.23 -15.83
CA HIS A 165 4.84 34.96 -17.05
C HIS A 165 4.25 33.80 -17.85
N GLU A 166 4.77 33.57 -19.07
CA GLU A 166 4.28 32.53 -19.97
C GLU A 166 4.71 31.15 -19.51
N MET A 167 3.84 30.15 -19.74
CA MET A 167 4.06 28.76 -19.33
C MET A 167 5.31 28.13 -19.96
N ASP A 168 5.69 28.55 -21.18
CA ASP A 168 6.88 28.06 -21.88
C ASP A 168 8.20 28.58 -21.25
N GLN A 169 8.12 29.55 -20.35
CA GLN A 169 9.27 30.09 -19.60
C GLN A 169 9.36 29.50 -18.18
N ALA A 170 8.38 28.66 -17.81
CA ALA A 170 8.28 28.10 -16.47
C ALA A 170 9.34 27.02 -16.22
N SER A 171 9.85 26.98 -15.02
CA SER A 171 10.63 25.84 -14.52
C SER A 171 9.77 24.60 -14.33
N GLU A 172 10.37 23.43 -14.31
CA GLU A 172 9.67 22.18 -14.02
C GLU A 172 8.97 22.20 -12.63
N MET A 173 9.57 22.87 -11.66
CA MET A 173 9.00 23.04 -10.34
C MET A 173 7.71 23.88 -10.36
N GLU A 174 7.68 24.96 -11.13
CA GLU A 174 6.49 25.81 -11.31
C GLU A 174 5.37 25.06 -12.04
N LEU A 175 5.71 24.28 -13.08
CA LEU A 175 4.75 23.46 -13.80
C LEU A 175 4.17 22.36 -12.91
N THR A 176 4.98 21.75 -12.06
CA THR A 176 4.56 20.76 -11.07
C THR A 176 3.63 21.39 -10.04
N GLY A 177 3.99 22.53 -9.50
CA GLY A 177 3.14 23.30 -8.57
C GLY A 177 1.78 23.66 -9.17
N PHE A 178 1.78 24.18 -10.40
CA PHE A 178 0.55 24.53 -11.12
C PHE A 178 -0.34 23.30 -11.38
N ARG A 179 0.25 22.18 -11.76
CA ARG A 179 -0.47 20.91 -11.94
C ARG A 179 -1.15 20.46 -10.66
N ASP A 180 -0.41 20.46 -9.55
CA ASP A 180 -0.90 19.98 -8.25
C ASP A 180 -1.98 20.91 -7.67
N GLU A 181 -1.85 22.23 -7.86
CA GLU A 181 -2.89 23.21 -7.51
C GLU A 181 -4.18 23.01 -8.31
N ASN A 182 -4.09 22.75 -9.62
CA ASN A 182 -5.26 22.48 -10.45
C ASN A 182 -5.97 21.18 -10.05
N LEU A 183 -5.20 20.16 -9.71
CA LEU A 183 -5.73 18.89 -9.23
C LEU A 183 -6.47 19.05 -7.91
N GLU A 184 -5.88 19.77 -6.95
CA GLU A 184 -6.49 20.06 -5.66
C GLU A 184 -7.76 20.89 -5.81
N GLU A 185 -7.72 21.95 -6.60
CA GLU A 185 -8.85 22.83 -6.86
C GLU A 185 -10.01 22.08 -7.52
N PHE A 186 -9.72 21.18 -8.47
CA PHE A 186 -10.74 20.31 -9.07
C PHE A 186 -11.36 19.39 -8.03
N LYS A 187 -10.57 18.69 -7.22
CA LYS A 187 -11.08 17.80 -6.16
C LYS A 187 -11.91 18.56 -5.13
N HIS A 188 -11.45 19.74 -4.72
CA HIS A 188 -12.18 20.63 -3.83
C HIS A 188 -13.56 21.00 -4.40
N SER A 189 -13.60 21.48 -5.64
CA SER A 189 -14.84 21.88 -6.29
C SER A 189 -15.77 20.71 -6.51
N LEU A 190 -15.23 19.57 -6.91
CA LEU A 190 -15.98 18.32 -7.10
C LEU A 190 -16.60 17.85 -5.79
N TRP A 191 -15.84 17.88 -4.69
CA TRP A 191 -16.35 17.56 -3.35
C TRP A 191 -17.54 18.43 -2.98
N HIS A 192 -17.40 19.75 -3.10
CA HIS A 192 -18.48 20.68 -2.77
C HIS A 192 -19.68 20.48 -3.69
N HIS A 193 -19.46 20.22 -4.98
CA HIS A 193 -20.54 19.94 -5.91
C HIS A 193 -21.32 18.69 -5.52
N VAL A 194 -20.64 17.54 -5.30
CA VAL A 194 -21.28 16.30 -4.90
C VAL A 194 -22.07 16.47 -3.59
N LYS A 195 -21.47 17.13 -2.58
CA LYS A 195 -22.13 17.34 -1.29
C LYS A 195 -23.28 18.37 -1.38
N SER A 196 -23.30 19.26 -2.37
CA SER A 196 -24.44 20.15 -2.64
C SER A 196 -25.60 19.43 -3.31
N VAL A 197 -25.34 18.41 -4.13
CA VAL A 197 -26.37 17.58 -4.76
C VAL A 197 -27.00 16.66 -3.72
N ASN A 198 -26.17 15.93 -2.98
CA ASN A 198 -26.60 15.10 -1.86
C ASN A 198 -25.49 14.99 -0.80
N PRO A 199 -25.66 15.60 0.38
CA PRO A 199 -24.65 15.58 1.44
C PRO A 199 -24.38 14.18 2.00
N ASP A 200 -25.28 13.24 1.73
CA ASP A 200 -25.25 11.88 2.25
C ASP A 200 -24.48 10.91 1.34
N TRP A 201 -24.24 11.28 0.10
CA TRP A 201 -23.48 10.43 -0.81
C TRP A 201 -22.05 10.25 -0.32
N ILE A 202 -21.60 9.00 -0.30
CA ILE A 202 -20.19 8.65 -0.12
C ILE A 202 -19.43 9.08 -1.38
N MET A 203 -18.29 9.72 -1.17
CA MET A 203 -17.41 10.14 -2.25
C MET A 203 -15.99 9.65 -1.99
N TYR A 204 -15.38 8.99 -2.97
CA TYR A 204 -13.97 8.60 -2.90
C TYR A 204 -13.35 8.44 -4.29
N PHE A 205 -12.03 8.49 -4.32
CA PHE A 205 -11.24 8.39 -5.55
C PHE A 205 -10.44 7.11 -5.61
N ASN A 206 -9.99 6.76 -6.83
CA ASN A 206 -8.91 5.81 -7.02
C ASN A 206 -7.58 6.46 -6.62
N GLU A 207 -7.16 6.27 -5.36
CA GLU A 207 -5.99 6.96 -4.82
C GLU A 207 -4.71 6.14 -5.00
N SER A 208 -3.71 6.77 -5.60
CA SER A 208 -2.37 6.20 -5.75
C SER A 208 -1.53 6.45 -4.47
N ILE A 209 -1.97 5.90 -3.34
CA ILE A 209 -1.38 6.16 -2.01
C ILE A 209 0.07 5.70 -1.83
N CYS A 210 0.59 4.87 -2.73
CA CYS A 210 1.98 4.38 -2.70
C CYS A 210 2.77 4.78 -3.94
N SER A 211 2.25 5.68 -4.78
CA SER A 211 2.99 6.22 -5.90
C SER A 211 3.91 7.34 -5.41
N GLY A 212 5.15 7.38 -5.84
CA GLY A 212 6.03 8.49 -5.50
C GLY A 212 5.69 9.82 -6.20
N ARG A 213 4.42 10.09 -6.48
CA ARG A 213 3.95 11.32 -7.15
C ARG A 213 3.67 12.46 -6.19
N HIS A 214 3.36 12.12 -4.94
CA HIS A 214 2.95 13.07 -3.93
C HIS A 214 3.91 13.03 -2.76
N ASN A 215 4.40 14.20 -2.36
CA ASN A 215 5.07 14.39 -1.08
C ASN A 215 4.02 14.43 0.06
N SER A 216 4.48 14.54 1.30
CA SER A 216 3.61 14.55 2.49
C SER A 216 2.50 15.57 2.42
N GLU A 217 2.78 16.79 2.01
CA GLU A 217 1.79 17.88 1.97
C GLU A 217 0.74 17.67 0.88
N SER A 218 1.18 17.32 -0.34
CA SER A 218 0.24 17.08 -1.43
C SER A 218 -0.63 15.86 -1.15
N MET A 219 -0.08 14.80 -0.54
CA MET A 219 -0.85 13.62 -0.15
C MET A 219 -1.92 13.96 0.90
N LYS A 220 -1.60 14.73 1.94
CA LYS A 220 -2.58 15.22 2.92
C LYS A 220 -3.74 15.96 2.24
N ARG A 221 -3.41 16.89 1.32
CA ARG A 221 -4.43 17.66 0.59
C ARG A 221 -5.30 16.78 -0.30
N MET A 222 -4.72 15.80 -1.00
CA MET A 222 -5.49 14.88 -1.85
C MET A 222 -6.45 13.99 -1.06
N LEU A 223 -6.02 13.50 0.10
CA LEU A 223 -6.81 12.56 0.91
C LEU A 223 -8.00 13.21 1.64
N GLN A 224 -8.01 14.53 1.84
CA GLN A 224 -9.09 15.20 2.59
C GLN A 224 -10.46 15.15 1.88
N TYR A 225 -10.49 14.93 0.56
CA TYR A 225 -11.71 14.90 -0.24
C TYR A 225 -12.26 13.48 -0.44
N ASN A 226 -11.99 12.58 0.50
CA ASN A 226 -12.44 11.19 0.46
C ASN A 226 -13.21 10.82 1.72
N ASP A 227 -14.42 10.27 1.58
CA ASP A 227 -15.14 9.63 2.69
C ASP A 227 -14.58 8.22 2.97
N TRP A 228 -14.11 7.52 1.94
CA TRP A 228 -13.41 6.25 1.99
C TRP A 228 -12.04 6.36 1.33
N ILE A 229 -11.09 5.53 1.74
CA ILE A 229 -9.79 5.44 1.07
C ILE A 229 -9.74 4.18 0.21
N GLY A 230 -9.82 4.37 -1.11
CA GLY A 230 -9.77 3.29 -2.10
C GLY A 230 -8.44 3.25 -2.85
N THR A 231 -7.88 2.05 -3.09
CA THR A 231 -6.63 1.92 -3.83
C THR A 231 -6.46 0.55 -4.50
N GLU A 232 -5.68 0.50 -5.61
CA GLU A 232 -5.42 -0.69 -6.42
C GLU A 232 -4.35 -1.61 -5.79
N GLY A 233 -4.66 -2.19 -4.65
CA GLY A 233 -3.76 -3.12 -3.94
C GLY A 233 -3.69 -4.52 -4.54
N GLY A 234 -4.76 -4.98 -5.20
CA GLY A 234 -4.92 -6.33 -5.73
C GLY A 234 -4.82 -6.45 -7.25
N PHE A 235 -4.22 -5.48 -7.93
CA PHE A 235 -4.02 -5.52 -9.37
C PHE A 235 -2.59 -5.96 -9.69
N PHE A 236 -2.44 -7.21 -10.17
CA PHE A 236 -1.14 -7.83 -10.41
C PHE A 236 -0.64 -7.73 -11.85
N PHE A 237 -1.34 -7.05 -12.72
CA PHE A 237 -1.08 -7.02 -14.15
C PHE A 237 -0.18 -5.87 -14.63
N TYR A 238 0.15 -4.92 -13.78
CA TYR A 238 0.97 -3.77 -14.17
C TYR A 238 2.48 -4.06 -14.16
N GLN A 239 2.90 -5.18 -13.56
CA GLN A 239 4.30 -5.57 -13.46
C GLN A 239 4.46 -7.08 -13.68
N GLU A 240 5.68 -7.51 -14.01
CA GLU A 240 5.98 -8.93 -14.07
C GLU A 240 5.69 -9.60 -12.71
N PRO A 241 5.04 -10.78 -12.70
CA PRO A 241 4.66 -11.45 -11.44
C PRO A 241 5.81 -11.64 -10.45
N LYS A 242 7.03 -11.90 -10.94
CA LYS A 242 8.22 -12.05 -10.08
C LYS A 242 8.61 -10.78 -9.31
N LEU A 243 8.19 -9.59 -9.78
CA LEU A 243 8.45 -8.31 -9.13
C LEU A 243 7.33 -7.91 -8.14
N GLN A 244 6.28 -8.72 -8.05
CA GLN A 244 5.14 -8.44 -7.18
C GLN A 244 5.12 -9.40 -6.01
N PRO A 245 5.42 -8.93 -4.79
CA PRO A 245 5.39 -9.79 -3.61
C PRO A 245 3.96 -10.26 -3.30
N TYR A 246 3.81 -11.46 -2.74
CA TYR A 246 2.51 -12.03 -2.40
C TYR A 246 1.75 -11.23 -1.36
N TRP A 247 2.45 -10.54 -0.47
CA TRP A 247 1.87 -9.65 0.55
C TRP A 247 1.39 -8.29 0.01
N ARG A 248 1.38 -8.09 -1.31
CA ARG A 248 0.97 -6.82 -1.92
C ARG A 248 -0.40 -6.33 -1.42
N CYS A 249 -1.43 -7.18 -1.42
CA CYS A 249 -2.75 -6.79 -0.93
C CYS A 249 -2.72 -6.38 0.55
N SER A 250 -1.98 -7.11 1.40
CA SER A 250 -1.77 -6.76 2.80
C SER A 250 -1.05 -5.41 2.96
N PHE A 251 0.00 -5.17 2.17
CA PHE A 251 0.73 -3.90 2.19
C PHE A 251 -0.17 -2.72 1.87
N TYR A 252 -0.93 -2.79 0.77
CA TYR A 252 -1.83 -1.70 0.38
C TYR A 252 -2.98 -1.51 1.38
N ALA A 253 -3.52 -2.57 1.96
CA ALA A 253 -4.54 -2.47 2.99
C ALA A 253 -4.00 -1.78 4.27
N LYS A 254 -2.78 -2.12 4.69
CA LYS A 254 -2.09 -1.47 5.82
C LYS A 254 -1.76 0.00 5.51
N MET A 255 -1.33 0.32 4.28
CA MET A 255 -1.10 1.69 3.85
C MET A 255 -2.40 2.50 3.82
N ALA A 256 -3.48 1.93 3.30
CA ALA A 256 -4.78 2.58 3.32
C ALA A 256 -5.24 2.87 4.76
N GLU A 257 -5.10 1.91 5.70
CA GLU A 257 -5.41 2.12 7.12
C GLU A 257 -4.50 3.19 7.76
N ALA A 258 -3.21 3.25 7.36
CA ALA A 258 -2.27 4.25 7.88
C ALA A 258 -2.67 5.68 7.52
N VAL A 259 -3.21 5.90 6.32
CA VAL A 259 -3.58 7.23 5.82
C VAL A 259 -5.07 7.57 6.02
N ALA A 260 -5.90 6.58 6.35
CA ALA A 260 -7.35 6.76 6.42
C ALA A 260 -7.81 7.63 7.60
N ASP A 261 -7.02 7.74 8.66
CA ASP A 261 -7.38 8.44 9.90
C ASP A 261 -8.78 8.03 10.44
N GLY A 262 -9.05 6.71 10.43
CA GLY A 262 -10.30 6.10 10.92
C GLY A 262 -11.44 6.02 9.90
N ARG A 263 -11.25 6.51 8.67
CA ARG A 263 -12.19 6.31 7.57
C ARG A 263 -12.17 4.86 7.07
N PRO A 264 -13.27 4.36 6.48
CA PRO A 264 -13.29 3.06 5.83
C PRO A 264 -12.25 2.96 4.71
N THR A 265 -11.70 1.77 4.50
CA THR A 265 -10.73 1.49 3.45
C THR A 265 -11.27 0.45 2.47
N VAL A 266 -10.91 0.59 1.20
CA VAL A 266 -11.33 -0.31 0.11
C VAL A 266 -10.10 -0.72 -0.68
N ILE A 267 -9.85 -2.03 -0.79
CA ILE A 267 -8.80 -2.56 -1.66
C ILE A 267 -9.42 -3.11 -2.93
N PHE A 268 -8.99 -2.56 -4.07
CA PHE A 268 -9.43 -3.03 -5.38
C PHE A 268 -8.62 -4.25 -5.76
N PHE A 269 -9.32 -5.36 -5.95
CA PHE A 269 -8.79 -6.65 -6.37
C PHE A 269 -9.39 -7.03 -7.73
N ALA A 270 -8.57 -7.13 -8.78
CA ALA A 270 -8.99 -7.67 -10.06
C ALA A 270 -8.92 -9.19 -10.05
N GLY A 271 -10.02 -9.85 -10.45
CA GLY A 271 -10.05 -11.31 -10.57
C GLY A 271 -9.37 -11.83 -11.83
N ASP A 272 -9.07 -10.94 -12.76
CA ASP A 272 -8.43 -11.23 -14.05
C ASP A 272 -7.09 -10.51 -14.22
N HIS A 273 -6.35 -10.91 -15.26
CA HIS A 273 -5.12 -10.25 -15.69
C HIS A 273 -5.46 -9.13 -16.69
N LYS A 274 -5.82 -7.97 -16.27
CA LYS A 274 -6.41 -6.83 -17.02
C LYS A 274 -6.06 -6.74 -18.51
N TYR A 275 -4.81 -6.85 -18.92
CA TYR A 275 -4.42 -6.86 -20.34
C TYR A 275 -4.88 -8.13 -21.07
N TRP A 276 -5.01 -9.22 -20.34
CA TRP A 276 -5.58 -10.48 -20.77
C TRP A 276 -6.84 -10.75 -19.95
N ALA A 277 -7.81 -9.86 -20.06
CA ALA A 277 -8.99 -9.82 -19.20
C ALA A 277 -9.85 -11.11 -19.23
N TRP A 278 -9.69 -11.98 -20.23
CA TRP A 278 -10.30 -13.30 -20.29
C TRP A 278 -9.52 -14.36 -19.48
N PHE A 279 -8.38 -13.99 -18.92
CA PHE A 279 -7.50 -14.89 -18.20
C PHE A 279 -7.58 -14.59 -16.70
N MET A 280 -8.13 -15.54 -15.95
CA MET A 280 -8.34 -15.39 -14.51
C MET A 280 -7.09 -15.73 -13.72
N HIS A 281 -6.94 -15.15 -12.53
CA HIS A 281 -6.04 -15.63 -11.50
C HIS A 281 -6.39 -17.07 -11.10
N THR A 282 -5.47 -17.76 -10.43
CA THR A 282 -5.76 -19.09 -9.89
C THR A 282 -6.77 -18.99 -8.73
N GLU A 283 -7.37 -20.14 -8.38
CA GLU A 283 -8.23 -20.25 -7.20
C GLU A 283 -7.50 -19.83 -5.92
N ALA A 284 -6.27 -20.30 -5.73
CA ALA A 284 -5.46 -19.97 -4.55
C ALA A 284 -5.10 -18.46 -4.49
N GLU A 285 -4.68 -17.87 -5.61
CA GLU A 285 -4.39 -16.43 -5.68
C GLU A 285 -5.63 -15.60 -5.38
N SER A 286 -6.78 -15.96 -5.93
CA SER A 286 -8.05 -15.26 -5.70
C SER A 286 -8.47 -15.29 -4.23
N LYS A 287 -8.39 -16.45 -3.57
CA LYS A 287 -8.68 -16.59 -2.14
C LYS A 287 -7.72 -15.77 -1.28
N LEU A 288 -6.42 -15.86 -1.55
CA LEU A 288 -5.41 -15.18 -0.75
C LEU A 288 -5.43 -13.66 -0.92
N CYS A 289 -5.72 -13.14 -2.12
CA CYS A 289 -5.89 -11.70 -2.34
C CYS A 289 -7.08 -11.13 -1.56
N TYR A 290 -8.23 -11.84 -1.59
CA TYR A 290 -9.40 -11.47 -0.81
C TYR A 290 -9.10 -11.52 0.69
N ALA A 291 -8.58 -12.67 1.15
CA ALA A 291 -8.25 -12.88 2.56
C ALA A 291 -7.23 -11.88 3.09
N ALA A 292 -6.23 -11.48 2.29
CA ALA A 292 -5.23 -10.49 2.67
C ALA A 292 -5.82 -9.10 2.91
N SER A 293 -6.76 -8.68 2.08
CA SER A 293 -7.47 -7.40 2.25
C SER A 293 -8.35 -7.44 3.51
N LEU A 294 -9.13 -8.50 3.67
CA LEU A 294 -10.01 -8.72 4.82
C LEU A 294 -9.22 -8.80 6.14
N ALA A 295 -8.10 -9.54 6.16
CA ALA A 295 -7.24 -9.68 7.34
C ALA A 295 -6.73 -8.34 7.89
N ASN A 296 -6.63 -7.32 7.03
CA ASN A 296 -6.19 -5.98 7.40
C ASN A 296 -7.35 -4.97 7.59
N GLY A 297 -8.59 -5.48 7.70
CA GLY A 297 -9.77 -4.68 8.03
C GLY A 297 -10.28 -3.81 6.88
N ALA A 298 -9.85 -4.07 5.65
CA ALA A 298 -10.34 -3.37 4.48
C ALA A 298 -11.58 -4.04 3.88
N SER A 299 -12.48 -3.24 3.36
CA SER A 299 -13.52 -3.69 2.42
C SER A 299 -12.87 -4.18 1.13
N VAL A 300 -13.43 -5.20 0.52
CA VAL A 300 -12.91 -5.75 -0.72
C VAL A 300 -13.80 -5.35 -1.89
N TRP A 301 -13.20 -4.67 -2.85
CA TRP A 301 -13.78 -4.47 -4.17
C TRP A 301 -13.24 -5.56 -5.10
N TYR A 302 -14.11 -6.43 -5.59
CA TYR A 302 -13.78 -7.47 -6.56
C TYR A 302 -14.26 -7.07 -7.93
N GLY A 303 -13.34 -6.91 -8.88
CA GLY A 303 -13.65 -6.47 -10.24
C GLY A 303 -13.21 -7.45 -11.33
N LEU A 304 -13.95 -7.46 -12.43
CA LEU A 304 -13.61 -8.14 -13.67
C LEU A 304 -13.64 -7.15 -14.82
N HIS A 305 -12.76 -7.36 -15.83
CA HIS A 305 -12.62 -6.50 -17.00
C HIS A 305 -13.02 -7.21 -18.31
N SER A 306 -13.77 -8.31 -18.25
CA SER A 306 -14.05 -9.13 -19.44
C SER A 306 -15.53 -9.52 -19.57
N SER A 307 -15.90 -10.61 -18.92
CA SER A 307 -17.20 -11.24 -19.09
C SER A 307 -17.77 -11.73 -17.76
N PRO A 308 -19.08 -11.60 -17.55
CA PRO A 308 -19.75 -12.20 -16.40
C PRO A 308 -19.61 -13.72 -16.34
N THR A 309 -19.29 -14.38 -17.45
CA THR A 309 -19.06 -15.84 -17.48
C THR A 309 -17.79 -16.25 -16.73
N ASN A 310 -16.84 -15.33 -16.54
CA ASN A 310 -15.65 -15.58 -15.75
C ASN A 310 -15.97 -15.80 -14.24
N LEU A 311 -17.13 -15.36 -13.76
CA LEU A 311 -17.60 -15.64 -12.41
C LEU A 311 -17.92 -17.14 -12.20
N ASP A 312 -18.17 -17.89 -13.27
CA ASP A 312 -18.48 -19.31 -13.23
C ASP A 312 -17.23 -20.22 -13.31
N THR A 313 -16.04 -19.63 -13.38
CA THR A 313 -14.75 -20.34 -13.31
C THR A 313 -14.42 -20.80 -11.88
N ALA A 314 -13.40 -21.64 -11.73
CA ALA A 314 -12.90 -22.03 -10.41
C ALA A 314 -12.48 -20.81 -9.54
N ALA A 315 -11.80 -19.84 -10.16
CA ALA A 315 -11.42 -18.59 -9.50
C ALA A 315 -12.63 -17.75 -9.06
N GLY A 316 -13.65 -17.62 -9.94
CA GLY A 316 -14.89 -16.90 -9.60
C GLY A 316 -15.65 -17.57 -8.44
N ARG A 317 -15.75 -18.91 -8.46
CA ARG A 317 -16.37 -19.66 -7.33
C ARG A 317 -15.57 -19.52 -6.04
N ALA A 318 -14.24 -19.50 -6.12
CA ALA A 318 -13.37 -19.28 -4.96
C ALA A 318 -13.61 -17.90 -4.33
N VAL A 319 -13.81 -16.87 -5.15
CA VAL A 319 -14.19 -15.55 -4.63
C VAL A 319 -15.57 -15.56 -4.01
N ALA A 320 -16.56 -16.24 -4.62
CA ALA A 320 -17.89 -16.38 -4.00
C ALA A 320 -17.82 -17.06 -2.61
N GLU A 321 -16.99 -18.10 -2.45
CA GLU A 321 -16.71 -18.71 -1.13
C GLU A 321 -16.18 -17.68 -0.12
N MET A 322 -15.25 -16.83 -0.54
CA MET A 322 -14.68 -15.79 0.31
C MET A 322 -15.70 -14.71 0.67
N VAL A 323 -16.52 -14.30 -0.30
CA VAL A 323 -17.58 -13.29 -0.07
C VAL A 323 -18.66 -13.82 0.89
N HIS A 324 -19.02 -15.10 0.76
CA HIS A 324 -19.93 -15.74 1.71
C HIS A 324 -19.32 -15.81 3.11
N PHE A 325 -18.05 -16.23 3.23
CA PHE A 325 -17.34 -16.22 4.51
C PHE A 325 -17.34 -14.83 5.15
N ASP A 326 -17.01 -13.79 4.38
CA ASP A 326 -17.01 -12.40 4.82
C ASP A 326 -18.42 -11.93 5.25
N ARG A 327 -19.46 -12.27 4.48
CA ARG A 327 -20.86 -11.97 4.80
C ARG A 327 -21.26 -12.59 6.15
N ASP A 328 -20.96 -13.87 6.32
CA ASP A 328 -21.39 -14.64 7.50
C ASP A 328 -20.66 -14.21 8.79
N HIS A 329 -19.55 -13.47 8.66
CA HIS A 329 -18.73 -12.95 9.75
C HIS A 329 -18.58 -11.42 9.74
N SER A 330 -19.40 -10.71 8.96
CA SER A 330 -19.21 -9.26 8.71
C SER A 330 -19.18 -8.41 10.00
N ASP A 331 -19.95 -8.78 11.01
CA ASP A 331 -19.99 -8.07 12.29
C ASP A 331 -18.65 -8.10 13.05
N LEU A 332 -17.81 -9.12 12.79
CA LEU A 332 -16.49 -9.23 13.39
C LEU A 332 -15.45 -8.29 12.77
N TYR A 333 -15.71 -7.84 11.53
CA TYR A 333 -14.80 -6.96 10.80
C TYR A 333 -15.11 -5.47 10.98
N GLU A 334 -16.27 -5.15 11.55
CA GLU A 334 -16.63 -3.77 11.85
C GLU A 334 -15.70 -3.18 12.93
N ASN A 335 -15.10 -2.00 12.63
CA ASN A 335 -14.29 -1.24 13.57
C ASN A 335 -13.16 -2.03 14.27
N THR A 336 -12.54 -2.98 13.59
CA THR A 336 -11.40 -3.71 14.15
C THR A 336 -10.14 -2.82 14.23
N CYS A 337 -9.27 -3.10 15.21
CA CYS A 337 -7.99 -2.41 15.38
C CYS A 337 -6.83 -3.42 15.32
N SER A 338 -5.77 -3.11 14.59
CA SER A 338 -4.56 -3.94 14.56
C SER A 338 -3.88 -3.96 15.92
N LEU A 339 -3.34 -5.11 16.32
CA LEU A 339 -2.53 -5.30 17.53
C LEU A 339 -1.04 -5.56 17.21
N ALA A 340 -0.59 -5.21 16.03
CA ALA A 340 0.82 -5.29 15.68
C ALA A 340 1.67 -4.41 16.62
N GLU A 341 2.80 -4.96 17.06
CA GLU A 341 3.75 -4.28 17.94
C GLU A 341 4.92 -3.65 17.17
N ILE A 342 4.99 -3.92 15.85
CA ILE A 342 5.99 -3.41 14.92
C ILE A 342 5.30 -2.52 13.90
N ALA A 343 5.90 -1.37 13.58
CA ALA A 343 5.51 -0.56 12.43
C ALA A 343 6.66 -0.40 11.44
N VAL A 344 6.32 -0.21 10.16
CA VAL A 344 7.26 0.14 9.10
C VAL A 344 6.89 1.53 8.58
N TYR A 345 7.87 2.41 8.58
CA TYR A 345 7.69 3.80 8.16
C TYR A 345 7.72 3.94 6.64
N TYR A 346 6.73 4.65 6.12
CA TYR A 346 6.66 5.07 4.72
C TYR A 346 6.79 6.59 4.65
N GLY A 347 7.98 7.10 4.29
CA GLY A 347 8.25 8.52 4.16
C GLY A 347 7.90 9.04 2.78
N TYR A 348 6.77 9.75 2.64
CA TYR A 348 6.33 10.30 1.35
C TYR A 348 7.34 11.25 0.74
N ASP A 349 8.00 12.10 1.55
CA ASP A 349 8.99 13.05 1.05
C ASP A 349 10.21 12.33 0.45
N THR A 350 10.67 11.25 1.08
CA THR A 350 11.74 10.43 0.51
C THR A 350 11.30 9.71 -0.76
N VAL A 351 10.16 9.02 -0.72
CA VAL A 351 9.67 8.23 -1.86
C VAL A 351 9.39 9.10 -3.08
N SER A 352 8.93 10.34 -2.91
CA SER A 352 8.64 11.24 -4.02
C SER A 352 9.87 11.95 -4.60
N ASN A 353 10.85 12.29 -3.77
CA ASN A 353 11.94 13.19 -4.18
C ASN A 353 13.31 12.52 -4.22
N TYR A 354 13.52 11.40 -3.53
CA TYR A 354 14.82 10.75 -3.39
C TYR A 354 14.81 9.35 -3.97
N ARG A 355 15.12 9.22 -5.26
CA ARG A 355 15.06 7.96 -6.00
C ARG A 355 16.36 7.69 -6.74
N ARG A 356 16.58 6.41 -7.07
CA ARG A 356 17.63 6.01 -8.01
C ARG A 356 17.22 6.44 -9.43
N SER A 357 18.13 7.07 -10.17
CA SER A 357 17.86 7.53 -11.54
C SER A 357 17.52 6.33 -12.45
N GLY A 358 16.46 6.45 -13.24
CA GLY A 358 16.00 5.42 -14.19
C GLY A 358 15.05 4.39 -13.61
N GLU A 359 14.71 4.42 -12.30
CA GLU A 359 13.66 3.61 -11.74
C GLU A 359 12.32 4.33 -11.82
N THR A 360 11.35 3.66 -12.44
CA THR A 360 9.95 4.12 -12.49
C THR A 360 9.17 3.43 -11.38
N SER A 361 8.47 4.21 -10.56
CA SER A 361 7.74 3.68 -9.41
C SER A 361 6.34 3.20 -9.75
N ASP A 362 5.85 3.46 -10.96
CA ASP A 362 4.48 3.16 -11.34
C ASP A 362 4.36 3.00 -12.86
N PHE A 363 3.35 2.25 -13.26
CA PHE A 363 2.93 2.05 -14.64
C PHE A 363 2.70 3.36 -15.43
N TYR A 364 2.34 4.43 -14.76
CA TYR A 364 1.99 5.71 -15.38
C TYR A 364 3.11 6.74 -15.42
N ASP A 365 4.27 6.33 -15.08
CA ASP A 365 5.51 7.03 -15.26
C ASP A 365 5.46 8.58 -15.29
N SER A 366 5.90 9.19 -14.24
CA SER A 366 6.41 10.55 -14.30
C SER A 366 7.84 10.51 -13.79
N ALA A 367 8.79 10.74 -14.68
CA ALA A 367 10.15 11.00 -14.31
C ALA A 367 10.17 12.26 -13.43
N GLY A 368 10.11 12.07 -12.11
CA GLY A 368 10.45 13.14 -11.18
C GLY A 368 11.95 13.37 -11.24
N ASN A 369 12.40 14.54 -10.85
CA ASN A 369 13.83 14.86 -10.71
C ASN A 369 14.45 13.89 -9.71
N ALA A 370 15.08 12.83 -10.21
CA ALA A 370 15.68 11.82 -9.37
C ALA A 370 17.08 12.30 -8.95
N PHE A 371 17.31 12.42 -7.66
CA PHE A 371 18.65 12.36 -7.11
C PHE A 371 19.22 10.97 -7.37
N SER A 372 20.50 10.88 -7.63
CA SER A 372 21.19 9.60 -7.69
C SER A 372 21.32 9.03 -6.29
N ALA A 373 20.26 8.39 -5.80
CA ALA A 373 20.24 7.76 -4.50
C ALA A 373 21.12 6.50 -4.49
N PRO A 374 21.96 6.28 -3.47
CA PRO A 374 22.76 5.08 -3.35
C PRO A 374 21.94 3.84 -2.97
N CYS A 375 20.77 4.03 -2.36
CA CYS A 375 19.79 3.00 -2.05
C CYS A 375 18.37 3.49 -2.40
N ASP A 376 17.50 2.55 -2.72
CA ASP A 376 16.11 2.84 -3.08
C ASP A 376 15.18 2.62 -1.89
N CYS A 377 14.46 3.67 -1.49
CA CYS A 377 13.56 3.64 -0.34
C CYS A 377 12.40 2.65 -0.55
N SER A 378 11.81 2.62 -1.75
CA SER A 378 10.68 1.72 -2.03
C SER A 378 11.10 0.26 -1.96
N THR A 379 12.26 -0.09 -2.51
CA THR A 379 12.83 -1.44 -2.43
C THR A 379 13.25 -1.79 -1.00
N SER A 380 13.80 -0.84 -0.25
CA SER A 380 14.13 -1.02 1.18
C SER A 380 12.88 -1.29 2.02
N ILE A 381 11.77 -0.58 1.78
CA ILE A 381 10.48 -0.88 2.42
C ILE A 381 10.07 -2.32 2.11
N GLN A 382 10.09 -2.76 0.85
CA GLN A 382 9.75 -4.14 0.49
C GLN A 382 10.67 -5.16 1.18
N GLY A 383 11.95 -4.83 1.37
CA GLY A 383 12.90 -5.67 2.10
C GLY A 383 12.59 -5.78 3.59
N ALA A 384 12.19 -4.68 4.24
CA ALA A 384 11.74 -4.71 5.62
C ALA A 384 10.46 -5.55 5.77
N LEU A 385 9.50 -5.39 4.85
CA LEU A 385 8.28 -6.21 4.83
C LEU A 385 8.61 -7.69 4.62
N ALA A 386 9.49 -8.02 3.67
CA ALA A 386 9.93 -9.38 3.42
C ALA A 386 10.55 -10.04 4.66
N LEU A 387 11.37 -9.30 5.44
CA LEU A 387 11.93 -9.79 6.70
C LEU A 387 10.82 -10.13 7.70
N LEU A 388 9.84 -9.24 7.87
CA LEU A 388 8.73 -9.45 8.81
C LEU A 388 7.83 -10.63 8.39
N GLU A 389 7.49 -10.73 7.10
CA GLU A 389 6.73 -11.85 6.53
C GLU A 389 7.49 -13.19 6.68
N HIS A 390 8.81 -13.20 6.46
CA HIS A 390 9.63 -14.39 6.62
C HIS A 390 9.89 -14.75 8.09
N LEU A 391 9.68 -13.84 9.03
CA LEU A 391 9.74 -14.07 10.47
C LEU A 391 8.35 -14.32 11.08
N ASN A 392 7.30 -14.32 10.28
CA ASN A 392 5.90 -14.50 10.68
C ASN A 392 5.47 -13.50 11.79
N LEU A 393 5.92 -12.26 11.68
CA LEU A 393 5.65 -11.20 12.65
C LEU A 393 4.56 -10.25 12.14
N PRO A 394 3.52 -9.99 12.94
CA PRO A 394 2.53 -8.97 12.62
C PRO A 394 3.18 -7.57 12.57
N TYR A 395 2.80 -6.78 11.58
CA TYR A 395 3.26 -5.41 11.44
C TYR A 395 2.17 -4.50 10.88
N ASP A 396 2.34 -3.19 11.09
CA ASP A 396 1.54 -2.14 10.46
C ASP A 396 2.43 -1.21 9.64
N MET A 397 1.81 -0.40 8.79
CA MET A 397 2.45 0.75 8.16
C MET A 397 2.16 2.02 8.96
N ILE A 398 3.11 2.93 8.99
CA ILE A 398 2.95 4.29 9.52
C ILE A 398 3.60 5.28 8.55
N THR A 399 3.03 6.46 8.43
CA THR A 399 3.49 7.45 7.45
C THR A 399 3.79 8.78 8.12
N ASP A 400 4.59 9.61 7.46
CA ASP A 400 4.90 10.99 7.89
C ASP A 400 3.69 11.91 7.92
N ILE A 401 2.59 11.56 7.26
CA ILE A 401 1.36 12.35 7.31
C ILE A 401 0.45 11.96 8.49
N ASN A 402 0.67 10.82 9.15
CA ASN A 402 -0.14 10.38 10.27
C ASN A 402 0.69 9.55 11.28
N LEU A 403 1.37 10.24 12.19
CA LEU A 403 2.16 9.64 13.28
C LEU A 403 1.41 9.51 14.61
N LYS A 404 0.10 9.80 14.64
CA LYS A 404 -0.70 9.76 15.88
C LYS A 404 -0.61 8.44 16.63
N LYS A 405 -0.42 7.34 15.92
CA LYS A 405 -0.35 5.98 16.48
C LYS A 405 1.09 5.53 16.82
N LEU A 406 2.13 6.36 16.63
CA LEU A 406 3.54 5.97 16.77
C LEU A 406 3.82 5.30 18.11
N PHE A 407 3.39 5.92 19.20
CA PHE A 407 3.71 5.47 20.57
C PHE A 407 2.98 4.19 21.02
N ARG A 408 2.11 3.60 20.18
CA ARG A 408 1.52 2.29 20.47
C ARG A 408 2.43 1.13 20.07
N TYR A 409 3.42 1.37 19.20
CA TYR A 409 4.35 0.35 18.75
C TYR A 409 5.53 0.23 19.69
N LYS A 410 6.12 -0.97 19.74
CA LYS A 410 7.38 -1.21 20.44
C LYS A 410 8.57 -0.96 19.54
N ILE A 411 8.44 -1.30 18.26
CA ILE A 411 9.53 -1.22 17.29
C ILE A 411 9.04 -0.46 16.04
N LEU A 412 9.87 0.46 15.58
CA LEU A 412 9.71 1.17 14.32
C LEU A 412 10.88 0.86 13.39
N LEU A 413 10.59 0.33 12.21
CA LEU A 413 11.56 0.20 11.13
C LEU A 413 11.46 1.43 10.22
N VAL A 414 12.60 2.03 9.90
CA VAL A 414 12.69 3.22 9.04
C VAL A 414 13.59 2.90 7.84
N PRO A 415 13.04 2.22 6.80
CA PRO A 415 13.83 1.78 5.66
C PRO A 415 14.23 2.94 4.76
N SER A 416 15.53 3.20 4.66
CA SER A 416 16.17 4.17 3.75
C SER A 416 15.46 5.52 3.60
N ALA A 417 14.89 6.03 4.70
CA ALA A 417 14.22 7.32 4.72
C ALA A 417 15.25 8.46 4.78
N ALA A 418 15.70 8.91 3.62
CA ALA A 418 16.75 9.93 3.49
C ALA A 418 16.25 11.35 3.74
N MET A 419 14.97 11.63 3.43
CA MET A 419 14.35 12.93 3.67
C MET A 419 13.34 12.80 4.80
N ILE A 420 13.63 13.46 5.92
CA ILE A 420 12.78 13.48 7.11
C ILE A 420 12.66 14.93 7.60
N ARG A 421 11.43 15.41 7.74
CA ARG A 421 11.14 16.73 8.29
C ARG A 421 11.57 16.82 9.75
N THR A 422 12.03 17.98 10.17
CA THR A 422 12.49 18.22 11.55
C THR A 422 11.43 17.83 12.59
N GLU A 423 10.17 18.18 12.39
CA GLU A 423 9.09 17.81 13.31
C GLU A 423 8.85 16.29 13.40
N ILE A 424 9.06 15.56 12.31
CA ILE A 424 9.00 14.09 12.30
C ILE A 424 10.21 13.51 13.04
N LEU A 425 11.40 14.05 12.81
CA LEU A 425 12.64 13.65 13.49
C LEU A 425 12.52 13.80 15.01
N HIS A 426 11.91 14.90 15.47
CA HIS A 426 11.63 15.11 16.89
C HIS A 426 10.69 14.03 17.46
N GLN A 427 9.59 13.71 16.74
CA GLN A 427 8.66 12.65 17.17
C GLN A 427 9.33 11.28 17.21
N LEU A 428 10.20 10.96 16.23
CA LEU A 428 10.99 9.73 16.25
C LEU A 428 11.96 9.69 17.44
N THR A 429 12.59 10.81 17.75
CA THR A 429 13.48 10.95 18.91
C THR A 429 12.72 10.73 20.22
N ASP A 430 11.55 11.35 20.36
CA ASP A 430 10.72 11.21 21.56
C ASP A 430 10.16 9.79 21.70
N PHE A 431 9.84 9.12 20.59
CA PHE A 431 9.47 7.69 20.59
C PHE A 431 10.60 6.84 21.18
N VAL A 432 11.85 7.06 20.76
CA VAL A 432 13.00 6.32 21.32
C VAL A 432 13.20 6.65 22.80
N ARG A 433 13.16 7.93 23.18
CA ARG A 433 13.29 8.35 24.59
C ARG A 433 12.26 7.71 25.50
N ALA A 434 11.04 7.51 25.00
CA ALA A 434 9.93 6.89 25.72
C ALA A 434 9.99 5.35 25.79
N GLY A 435 11.06 4.72 25.31
CA GLY A 435 11.23 3.27 25.35
C GLY A 435 11.03 2.54 24.03
N GLY A 436 10.73 3.25 22.95
CA GLY A 436 10.61 2.68 21.61
C GLY A 436 11.96 2.25 21.04
N ILE A 437 11.94 1.25 20.17
CA ILE A 437 13.11 0.76 19.44
C ILE A 437 12.99 1.24 17.99
N LEU A 438 13.93 2.06 17.55
CA LEU A 438 13.99 2.54 16.18
C LEU A 438 15.14 1.86 15.45
N ILE A 439 14.84 1.21 14.31
CA ILE A 439 15.84 0.56 13.46
C ILE A 439 15.79 1.23 12.09
N ALA A 440 16.83 1.97 11.73
CA ALA A 440 16.95 2.68 10.48
C ALA A 440 18.11 2.12 9.64
N ASP A 441 17.94 2.17 8.30
CA ASP A 441 19.03 1.86 7.38
C ASP A 441 19.23 2.96 6.34
N GLY A 442 20.22 2.78 5.47
CA GLY A 442 20.50 3.68 4.36
C GLY A 442 21.03 5.05 4.80
N GLU A 443 20.60 6.08 4.12
CA GLU A 443 20.95 7.48 4.40
C GLU A 443 19.93 8.15 5.33
N PHE A 444 19.59 7.50 6.44
CA PHE A 444 18.60 7.98 7.41
C PHE A 444 18.72 9.48 7.69
N ALA A 445 17.61 10.21 7.48
CA ALA A 445 17.44 11.63 7.79
C ALA A 445 18.57 12.56 7.29
N ARG A 446 19.16 12.24 6.15
CA ARG A 446 20.26 13.04 5.57
C ARG A 446 19.83 14.42 5.10
N TYR A 447 18.58 14.56 4.68
CA TYR A 447 18.03 15.78 4.11
C TYR A 447 16.71 16.18 4.78
N ASP A 448 16.45 17.48 4.80
CA ASP A 448 15.15 18.04 5.12
C ASP A 448 14.18 17.93 3.90
N GLU A 449 12.94 18.37 4.06
CA GLU A 449 11.93 18.37 2.99
C GLU A 449 12.24 19.31 1.81
N LYS A 450 13.23 20.21 1.97
CA LYS A 450 13.71 21.16 0.94
C LYS A 450 15.00 20.69 0.28
N VAL A 451 15.41 19.44 0.59
CA VAL A 451 16.64 18.84 0.05
C VAL A 451 17.93 19.50 0.54
N ASN A 452 17.88 20.26 1.63
CA ASN A 452 19.08 20.71 2.31
C ASN A 452 19.62 19.59 3.21
N LEU A 453 20.93 19.57 3.44
CA LEU A 453 21.48 18.67 4.46
C LEU A 453 20.85 18.97 5.82
N SER A 454 20.42 17.93 6.52
CA SER A 454 19.86 18.05 7.85
C SER A 454 20.86 18.68 8.81
N ASP A 455 20.37 19.49 9.72
CA ASP A 455 21.19 20.11 10.75
C ASP A 455 21.78 19.03 11.68
N PRO A 456 23.10 18.97 11.86
CA PRO A 456 23.70 18.03 12.79
C PRO A 456 23.19 18.15 14.24
N GLU A 457 22.77 19.34 14.69
CA GLU A 457 22.20 19.54 16.00
C GLU A 457 20.84 18.83 16.15
N GLU A 458 20.03 18.79 15.10
CA GLU A 458 18.77 18.07 15.06
C GLU A 458 18.95 16.55 15.04
N LEU A 459 20.03 16.07 14.46
CA LEU A 459 20.38 14.65 14.41
C LEU A 459 21.09 14.15 15.68
N ALA A 460 21.77 15.03 16.41
CA ALA A 460 22.57 14.68 17.57
C ALA A 460 21.81 13.91 18.66
N PRO A 461 20.50 14.15 18.93
CA PRO A 461 19.76 13.34 19.89
C PRO A 461 19.71 11.85 19.57
N LEU A 462 19.69 11.48 18.28
CA LEU A 462 19.73 10.10 17.81
C LEU A 462 21.16 9.62 17.53
N LEU A 463 21.96 10.38 16.77
CA LEU A 463 23.29 9.98 16.35
C LEU A 463 24.37 10.17 17.42
N GLY A 464 24.16 11.04 18.42
CA GLY A 464 25.18 11.42 19.40
C GLY A 464 26.37 12.10 18.75
N SER A 465 27.55 11.57 18.96
CA SER A 465 28.78 12.03 18.32
C SER A 465 29.05 11.38 16.97
N ALA A 466 28.24 10.39 16.55
CA ALA A 466 28.45 9.68 15.30
C ALA A 466 28.26 10.63 14.09
N ILE A 467 29.26 10.70 13.24
CA ILE A 467 29.25 11.53 12.03
C ILE A 467 29.33 10.63 10.82
N PRO A 468 28.41 10.78 9.83
CA PRO A 468 28.53 10.11 8.55
C PRO A 468 29.88 10.45 7.88
N GLY A 469 30.61 9.43 7.49
CA GLY A 469 31.88 9.55 6.79
C GLY A 469 31.73 9.45 5.27
N SER A 470 32.73 8.88 4.63
CA SER A 470 32.74 8.64 3.18
C SER A 470 31.97 7.37 2.82
N ASP A 471 31.38 7.38 1.62
CA ASP A 471 30.87 6.16 1.01
C ASP A 471 32.04 5.20 0.80
N LEU A 472 31.81 3.98 1.21
CA LEU A 472 32.74 2.91 0.91
C LEU A 472 32.41 2.45 -0.50
N ASN A 473 33.41 2.57 -1.40
CA ASN A 473 33.27 2.09 -2.78
C ASN A 473 33.27 0.55 -2.74
N MET A 474 32.08 0.00 -2.49
CA MET A 474 31.90 -1.41 -2.27
C MET A 474 31.49 -2.04 -3.58
N ASN A 475 32.44 -2.61 -4.28
CA ASN A 475 32.12 -3.59 -5.29
C ASN A 475 31.40 -4.78 -4.61
N LEU A 476 30.58 -5.51 -5.35
CA LEU A 476 30.08 -6.82 -4.93
C LEU A 476 31.27 -7.59 -4.30
N PHE A 477 31.09 -8.26 -3.15
CA PHE A 477 32.09 -9.13 -2.48
C PHE A 477 32.74 -8.53 -1.21
N ASN A 478 32.20 -7.47 -0.65
CA ASN A 478 32.58 -7.05 0.70
C ASN A 478 31.87 -7.91 1.76
N TYR A 479 32.33 -7.78 3.01
CA TYR A 479 31.83 -8.51 4.14
C TYR A 479 31.38 -7.56 5.27
N LEU A 480 30.54 -8.08 6.14
CA LEU A 480 30.22 -7.46 7.42
C LEU A 480 30.71 -8.36 8.55
N SER A 481 31.40 -7.77 9.52
CA SER A 481 31.66 -8.33 10.82
C SER A 481 30.60 -7.80 11.79
N VAL A 482 29.94 -8.70 12.50
CA VAL A 482 28.93 -8.36 13.51
C VAL A 482 29.45 -8.72 14.88
N ASP A 483 29.19 -7.88 15.89
CA ASP A 483 29.56 -8.18 17.28
C ASP A 483 28.98 -9.55 17.69
N PRO A 484 29.82 -10.51 18.10
CA PRO A 484 29.37 -11.85 18.47
C PRO A 484 28.33 -11.89 19.60
N SER A 485 28.27 -10.85 20.44
CA SER A 485 27.23 -10.72 21.47
C SER A 485 25.83 -10.43 20.89
N VAL A 486 25.77 -9.90 19.66
CA VAL A 486 24.53 -9.63 18.93
C VAL A 486 24.19 -10.80 18.05
N PHE A 487 25.13 -11.25 17.21
CA PHE A 487 24.90 -12.32 16.26
C PHE A 487 26.23 -12.98 15.86
N GLN A 488 26.23 -14.31 15.89
CA GLN A 488 27.32 -15.11 15.32
C GLN A 488 26.78 -15.95 14.18
N PRO A 489 27.22 -15.71 12.94
CA PRO A 489 26.79 -16.51 11.80
C PRO A 489 27.31 -17.95 11.90
N ASP A 490 26.55 -18.89 11.40
CA ASP A 490 26.94 -20.30 11.35
C ASP A 490 27.94 -20.52 10.19
N ASN A 491 29.14 -19.95 10.33
CA ASN A 491 30.28 -20.17 9.44
C ASN A 491 31.59 -19.96 10.19
N VAL A 492 32.67 -20.52 9.67
CA VAL A 492 34.00 -20.48 10.31
C VAL A 492 34.59 -19.08 10.40
N SER A 493 34.23 -18.19 9.46
CA SER A 493 34.83 -16.87 9.35
C SER A 493 34.17 -15.82 10.27
N GLY A 494 32.93 -16.02 10.67
CA GLY A 494 32.17 -15.02 11.43
C GLY A 494 31.67 -13.82 10.59
N TYR A 495 31.88 -13.83 9.28
CA TYR A 495 31.47 -12.76 8.37
C TYR A 495 30.20 -13.09 7.62
N ILE A 496 29.42 -12.05 7.26
CA ILE A 496 28.29 -12.16 6.33
C ILE A 496 28.53 -11.27 5.11
N PRO A 497 27.85 -11.53 3.96
CA PRO A 497 27.95 -10.66 2.79
C PRO A 497 27.51 -9.23 3.11
N SER A 498 28.12 -8.23 2.48
CA SER A 498 27.77 -6.81 2.62
C SER A 498 26.94 -6.33 1.44
N PRO A 499 26.01 -5.39 1.64
CA PRO A 499 25.43 -4.62 0.55
C PRO A 499 26.49 -3.94 -0.31
N SER A 500 26.17 -3.66 -1.56
CA SER A 500 27.07 -2.95 -2.48
C SER A 500 27.34 -1.51 -2.06
N TRP A 501 26.46 -0.91 -1.27
CA TRP A 501 26.65 0.42 -0.73
C TRP A 501 26.60 0.42 0.79
N CYS A 502 27.63 1.01 1.40
CA CYS A 502 27.71 1.35 2.80
C CYS A 502 28.38 2.73 2.97
N ARG A 503 28.09 3.40 4.07
CA ARG A 503 28.78 4.63 4.47
C ARG A 503 29.46 4.44 5.80
N SER A 504 30.76 4.82 5.87
CA SER A 504 31.50 4.78 7.12
C SER A 504 30.89 5.72 8.17
N LEU A 505 31.03 5.34 9.41
CA LEU A 505 30.65 6.17 10.56
C LEU A 505 31.93 6.51 11.36
N ARG A 506 32.01 7.73 11.90
CA ARG A 506 33.16 8.25 12.65
C ARG A 506 32.76 8.81 14.00
N GLN A 507 33.71 8.99 14.89
CA GLN A 507 33.55 9.58 16.24
C GLN A 507 32.50 8.84 17.09
N ILE A 508 32.48 7.51 17.00
CA ILE A 508 31.54 6.66 17.69
C ILE A 508 32.24 6.04 18.92
N PRO A 509 31.60 6.02 20.11
CA PRO A 509 32.00 5.18 21.19
C PRO A 509 32.10 3.71 20.81
N GLU A 510 33.17 3.02 21.21
CA GLU A 510 33.40 1.63 20.75
C GLU A 510 32.30 0.67 21.19
N ASP A 511 31.70 0.90 22.32
CA ASP A 511 30.60 0.10 22.87
C ASP A 511 29.25 0.31 22.19
N GLU A 512 29.13 1.34 21.33
CA GLU A 512 27.97 1.56 20.49
C GLU A 512 28.09 0.87 19.11
N ILE A 513 29.28 0.45 18.69
CA ILE A 513 29.52 -0.18 17.40
C ILE A 513 29.18 -1.67 17.47
N PHE A 514 28.20 -2.12 16.72
CA PHE A 514 27.87 -3.55 16.65
C PHE A 514 28.13 -4.19 15.27
N MET A 515 28.44 -3.37 14.24
CA MET A 515 28.68 -3.87 12.88
C MET A 515 29.75 -3.05 12.18
N ARG A 516 30.66 -3.76 11.48
CA ARG A 516 31.75 -3.18 10.70
C ARG A 516 31.79 -3.76 9.30
N ALA A 517 32.03 -2.91 8.31
CA ALA A 517 32.37 -3.34 6.95
C ALA A 517 33.80 -3.80 6.88
N VAL A 518 34.03 -4.90 6.19
CA VAL A 518 35.34 -5.52 5.98
C VAL A 518 35.61 -5.61 4.47
N PRO A 519 36.34 -4.64 3.88
CA PRO A 519 36.71 -4.70 2.48
C PRO A 519 37.52 -5.99 2.19
N PRO A 520 37.37 -6.59 1.01
CA PRO A 520 38.12 -7.80 0.68
C PRO A 520 39.61 -7.51 0.45
N MET A 521 40.43 -8.52 0.58
CA MET A 521 41.78 -8.52 0.05
C MET A 521 41.77 -8.57 -1.47
N ASP A 522 42.77 -7.97 -2.10
CA ASP A 522 42.95 -8.12 -3.53
C ASP A 522 43.19 -9.58 -3.90
N GLY A 523 42.48 -10.04 -4.91
CA GLY A 523 42.57 -11.41 -5.38
C GLY A 523 41.95 -11.56 -6.77
N PRO A 524 42.30 -12.62 -7.52
CA PRO A 524 41.88 -12.74 -8.92
C PRO A 524 40.40 -13.08 -9.10
N ILE A 525 39.85 -13.97 -8.30
CA ILE A 525 38.47 -14.44 -8.43
C ILE A 525 37.78 -14.46 -7.06
N GLU A 526 38.32 -15.24 -6.12
CA GLU A 526 37.81 -15.29 -4.75
C GLU A 526 38.22 -14.05 -3.97
N ARG A 527 37.28 -13.46 -3.26
CA ARG A 527 37.52 -12.29 -2.42
C ARG A 527 37.47 -12.72 -0.96
N TYR A 528 38.60 -12.66 -0.29
CA TYR A 528 38.69 -12.97 1.14
C TYR A 528 38.54 -11.70 1.99
N PRO A 529 37.97 -11.78 3.23
CA PRO A 529 37.95 -10.64 4.11
C PRO A 529 39.34 -10.08 4.37
N GLY A 530 39.46 -8.75 4.26
CA GLY A 530 40.69 -8.03 4.60
C GLY A 530 40.84 -7.87 6.11
N LYS A 531 41.84 -7.08 6.51
CA LYS A 531 42.13 -6.80 7.93
C LYS A 531 41.54 -5.50 8.43
N THR A 532 41.06 -4.65 7.53
CA THR A 532 40.49 -3.34 7.89
C THR A 532 39.02 -3.50 8.24
N GLU A 533 38.62 -3.02 9.40
CA GLU A 533 37.24 -3.00 9.86
C GLU A 533 36.77 -1.56 10.00
N ILE A 534 35.66 -1.20 9.35
CA ILE A 534 35.14 0.16 9.27
C ILE A 534 33.74 0.19 9.87
N PRO A 535 33.47 1.01 10.92
CA PRO A 535 32.14 1.10 11.52
C PRO A 535 31.07 1.50 10.52
N VAL A 536 29.98 0.71 10.43
CA VAL A 536 28.82 0.95 9.57
C VAL A 536 27.49 0.68 10.27
N GLY A 537 27.52 0.13 11.49
CA GLY A 537 26.32 -0.12 12.29
C GLY A 537 26.53 0.25 13.75
N ILE A 538 25.60 1.02 14.30
CA ILE A 538 25.61 1.45 15.72
C ILE A 538 24.29 1.10 16.41
N CYS A 539 24.39 0.87 17.73
CA CYS A 539 23.26 0.69 18.62
C CYS A 539 23.43 1.61 19.83
N ARG A 540 22.56 2.58 19.99
CA ARG A 540 22.60 3.56 21.07
C ARG A 540 21.41 3.43 22.01
N LYS A 541 21.67 3.51 23.31
CA LYS A 541 20.61 3.67 24.30
C LYS A 541 20.28 5.17 24.46
N ILE A 542 18.98 5.51 24.32
CA ILE A 542 18.49 6.88 24.42
C ILE A 542 17.24 6.88 25.30
N GLY A 543 17.35 7.44 26.52
CA GLY A 543 16.27 7.28 27.49
C GLY A 543 16.04 5.81 27.84
N ASP A 544 14.80 5.36 27.73
CA ASP A 544 14.42 3.97 27.97
C ASP A 544 14.48 3.08 26.72
N GLY A 545 14.64 3.68 25.54
CA GLY A 545 14.66 2.99 24.25
C GLY A 545 16.05 2.84 23.65
N ARG A 546 16.07 2.40 22.38
CA ARG A 546 17.29 2.19 21.59
C ARG A 546 17.12 2.65 20.15
N PHE A 547 18.19 3.16 19.59
CA PHE A 547 18.32 3.52 18.20
C PHE A 547 19.38 2.66 17.53
N TYR A 548 19.01 1.95 16.48
CA TYR A 548 19.89 1.22 15.59
C TYR A 548 20.01 1.97 14.27
N LEU A 549 21.24 2.26 13.84
CA LEU A 549 21.52 2.73 12.49
C LEU A 549 22.39 1.71 11.76
N LEU A 550 21.89 1.24 10.64
CA LEU A 550 22.60 0.43 9.65
C LEU A 550 22.97 1.36 8.49
N SER A 551 24.16 1.95 8.49
CA SER A 551 24.59 2.93 7.46
C SER A 551 24.94 2.24 6.14
N MET A 552 23.98 1.48 5.60
CA MET A 552 24.08 0.64 4.41
C MET A 552 22.68 0.32 3.85
N ALA A 553 22.59 -0.15 2.63
CA ALA A 553 21.34 -0.61 2.00
C ALA A 553 20.92 -2.00 2.53
N PHE A 554 20.67 -2.13 3.84
CA PHE A 554 20.46 -3.42 4.51
C PHE A 554 19.17 -4.11 4.06
N PHE A 555 18.05 -3.41 4.12
CA PHE A 555 16.74 -3.96 3.74
C PHE A 555 16.64 -4.20 2.23
N GLU A 556 17.15 -3.28 1.41
CA GLU A 556 17.21 -3.46 -0.05
C GLU A 556 18.02 -4.72 -0.41
N PHE A 557 19.17 -4.93 0.21
CA PHE A 557 20.00 -6.12 -0.01
C PHE A 557 19.29 -7.41 0.37
N TYR A 558 18.56 -7.39 1.50
CA TYR A 558 17.75 -8.54 1.87
C TYR A 558 16.65 -8.82 0.84
N PHE A 559 15.99 -7.80 0.31
CA PHE A 559 14.99 -7.99 -0.73
C PHE A 559 15.55 -8.68 -1.98
N GLN A 560 16.76 -8.29 -2.37
CA GLN A 560 17.42 -8.82 -3.57
C GLN A 560 17.90 -10.26 -3.39
N PHE A 561 18.51 -10.58 -2.25
CA PHE A 561 19.25 -11.84 -2.06
C PHE A 561 18.63 -12.80 -1.04
N GLN A 562 17.84 -12.33 -0.11
CA GLN A 562 17.16 -13.10 0.95
C GLN A 562 18.10 -14.02 1.75
N PHE A 563 19.35 -13.61 2.00
CA PHE A 563 20.30 -14.41 2.75
C PHE A 563 19.80 -14.77 4.14
N LEU A 564 19.90 -16.04 4.49
CA LEU A 564 19.48 -16.57 5.80
C LEU A 564 20.14 -15.81 6.96
N ALA A 565 21.43 -15.49 6.83
CA ALA A 565 22.19 -14.78 7.85
C ALA A 565 21.59 -13.40 8.19
N TYR A 566 21.05 -12.67 7.20
CA TYR A 566 20.37 -11.41 7.40
C TYR A 566 19.08 -11.58 8.20
N ARG A 567 18.28 -12.57 7.86
CA ARG A 567 17.04 -12.88 8.59
C ARG A 567 17.35 -13.30 10.02
N GLN A 568 18.36 -14.14 10.25
CA GLN A 568 18.78 -14.56 11.58
C GLN A 568 19.33 -13.39 12.42
N LEU A 569 20.19 -12.55 11.84
CA LEU A 569 20.69 -11.34 12.48
C LEU A 569 19.52 -10.43 12.90
N PHE A 570 18.61 -10.13 11.98
CA PHE A 570 17.47 -9.28 12.24
C PHE A 570 16.56 -9.86 13.33
N GLN A 571 16.29 -11.18 13.27
CA GLN A 571 15.56 -11.88 14.32
C GLN A 571 16.23 -11.73 15.70
N ARG A 572 17.55 -11.86 15.78
CA ARG A 572 18.30 -11.69 17.04
C ARG A 572 18.20 -10.27 17.60
N ILE A 573 18.28 -9.25 16.72
CA ILE A 573 18.06 -7.85 17.13
C ILE A 573 16.66 -7.70 17.74
N LEU A 574 15.63 -8.18 17.04
CA LEU A 574 14.26 -8.08 17.54
C LEU A 574 14.03 -8.83 18.85
N GLU A 575 14.56 -10.05 18.99
CA GLU A 575 14.41 -10.87 20.21
C GLU A 575 15.16 -10.29 21.41
N ARG A 576 16.28 -9.61 21.18
CA ARG A 576 17.02 -8.89 22.22
C ARG A 576 16.22 -7.71 22.77
N GLU A 577 15.52 -7.00 21.88
CA GLU A 577 14.86 -5.74 22.23
C GLU A 577 13.42 -5.92 22.69
N SER A 578 12.72 -6.96 22.28
CA SER A 578 11.31 -7.12 22.63
C SER A 578 10.87 -8.56 22.80
N LYS A 579 10.03 -8.76 23.83
CA LYS A 579 9.21 -9.97 23.95
C LYS A 579 7.86 -9.66 23.34
N PHE A 580 7.60 -10.19 22.15
CA PHE A 580 6.31 -10.01 21.47
C PHE A 580 5.21 -10.77 22.22
N ALA A 581 4.05 -10.12 22.39
CA ALA A 581 2.89 -10.72 23.01
C ALA A 581 2.25 -11.82 22.12
N TYR A 582 2.43 -11.72 20.81
CA TYR A 582 1.84 -12.58 19.82
C TYR A 582 2.93 -13.21 18.95
N ARG A 583 2.96 -14.54 18.90
CA ARG A 583 3.97 -15.27 18.11
C ARG A 583 3.37 -16.54 17.50
N LEU A 584 3.73 -16.78 16.24
CA LEU A 584 3.49 -18.07 15.59
C LEU A 584 4.79 -18.87 15.61
N ARG A 585 4.76 -20.09 16.17
CA ARG A 585 5.89 -21.01 16.19
C ARG A 585 5.71 -22.13 15.17
N ASN A 586 6.81 -22.72 14.75
CA ASN A 586 6.89 -23.81 13.77
C ASN A 586 6.36 -23.41 12.39
N ALA A 587 6.18 -22.11 12.15
CA ALA A 587 5.79 -21.62 10.84
C ALA A 587 7.02 -21.52 9.91
N LEU A 588 6.80 -21.82 8.65
CA LEU A 588 7.78 -21.59 7.60
C LEU A 588 7.76 -20.11 7.18
N PRO A 589 8.87 -19.60 6.63
CA PRO A 589 8.86 -18.28 5.98
C PRO A 589 7.78 -18.23 4.90
N GLY A 590 6.98 -17.16 4.91
CA GLY A 590 5.85 -17.00 4.00
C GLY A 590 4.48 -17.37 4.59
N VAL A 591 4.39 -17.66 5.89
CA VAL A 591 3.09 -17.62 6.60
C VAL A 591 2.89 -16.22 7.15
N SER A 592 2.01 -15.45 6.52
CA SER A 592 1.64 -14.11 6.99
C SER A 592 0.70 -14.16 8.17
N VAL A 593 0.91 -13.30 9.16
CA VAL A 593 0.13 -13.26 10.39
C VAL A 593 -0.43 -11.85 10.59
N THR A 594 -1.74 -11.75 10.79
CA THR A 594 -2.39 -10.49 11.19
C THR A 594 -3.25 -10.74 12.42
N ILE A 595 -3.18 -9.85 13.39
CA ILE A 595 -3.95 -9.94 14.63
C ILE A 595 -4.69 -8.62 14.84
N ARG A 596 -6.02 -8.70 14.96
CA ARG A 596 -6.87 -7.53 15.18
C ARG A 596 -7.77 -7.75 16.39
N GLU A 597 -8.07 -6.69 17.08
CA GLU A 597 -9.09 -6.68 18.13
C GLU A 597 -10.42 -6.24 17.53
N THR A 598 -11.47 -6.98 17.83
CA THR A 598 -12.84 -6.65 17.42
C THR A 598 -13.46 -5.61 18.35
N GLN A 599 -14.58 -5.03 17.96
CA GLN A 599 -15.34 -4.10 18.80
C GLN A 599 -15.82 -4.75 20.12
N SER A 600 -16.02 -6.07 20.13
CA SER A 600 -16.39 -6.83 21.34
C SER A 600 -15.19 -7.15 22.26
N GLY A 601 -13.97 -6.82 21.84
CA GLY A 601 -12.74 -7.11 22.58
C GLY A 601 -12.24 -8.55 22.39
N ASP A 602 -12.76 -9.31 21.42
CA ASP A 602 -12.22 -10.60 20.98
C ASP A 602 -11.05 -10.36 20.01
N LEU A 603 -10.17 -11.35 19.83
CA LEU A 603 -9.15 -11.29 18.77
C LEU A 603 -9.63 -11.98 17.50
N LEU A 604 -9.28 -11.40 16.36
CA LEU A 604 -9.25 -12.06 15.06
C LEU A 604 -7.80 -12.31 14.67
N VAL A 605 -7.42 -13.56 14.52
CA VAL A 605 -6.10 -13.97 14.06
C VAL A 605 -6.23 -14.56 12.66
N HIS A 606 -5.57 -13.93 11.69
CA HIS A 606 -5.54 -14.38 10.31
C HIS A 606 -4.18 -14.97 10.00
N LEU A 607 -4.18 -16.14 9.38
CA LEU A 607 -3.00 -16.77 8.81
C LEU A 607 -3.20 -16.94 7.31
N LEU A 608 -2.22 -16.49 6.52
CA LEU A 608 -2.21 -16.65 5.06
C LEU A 608 -0.99 -17.46 4.66
N ASN A 609 -1.20 -18.52 3.90
CA ASN A 609 -0.15 -19.43 3.48
C ASN A 609 0.43 -19.00 2.11
N TYR A 610 1.56 -18.33 2.11
CA TYR A 610 2.34 -18.02 0.92
C TYR A 610 3.57 -18.90 0.74
N VAL A 611 3.67 -20.01 1.49
CA VAL A 611 4.84 -20.91 1.46
C VAL A 611 4.95 -21.60 0.10
N GLY A 612 6.16 -21.68 -0.41
CA GLY A 612 6.43 -22.27 -1.73
C GLY A 612 6.08 -21.35 -2.90
N SER A 613 6.10 -20.08 -2.66
CA SER A 613 5.64 -18.98 -3.51
C SER A 613 6.34 -18.88 -4.88
N VAL A 614 5.96 -19.74 -5.80
CA VAL A 614 6.22 -19.57 -7.24
C VAL A 614 4.90 -19.18 -7.89
N ARG A 615 4.88 -18.06 -8.60
CA ARG A 615 3.69 -17.67 -9.35
C ARG A 615 3.60 -18.40 -10.70
N PRO A 616 2.37 -18.78 -11.09
CA PRO A 616 1.11 -18.67 -10.35
C PRO A 616 1.06 -19.61 -9.14
N LEU A 617 0.35 -19.22 -8.07
CA LEU A 617 0.07 -20.09 -6.93
C LEU A 617 -0.97 -21.14 -7.34
N GLU A 618 -0.52 -22.35 -7.60
CA GLU A 618 -1.39 -23.43 -8.06
C GLU A 618 -1.80 -24.35 -6.91
N LYS A 619 -0.81 -24.84 -6.17
CA LYS A 619 -1.01 -25.67 -4.98
C LYS A 619 -0.16 -25.16 -3.84
N LEU A 620 -0.78 -25.04 -2.69
CA LEU A 620 -0.11 -24.66 -1.45
C LEU A 620 0.17 -25.90 -0.62
N PRO A 621 1.35 -25.99 0.03
CA PRO A 621 1.62 -27.09 0.97
C PRO A 621 0.71 -26.96 2.17
N GLU A 622 0.15 -28.08 2.64
CA GLU A 622 -0.55 -28.11 3.91
C GLU A 622 0.46 -28.04 5.06
N LEU A 623 0.29 -27.07 5.94
CA LEU A 623 1.22 -26.82 7.06
C LEU A 623 0.64 -27.37 8.36
N HIS A 624 1.43 -28.20 9.04
CA HIS A 624 1.04 -28.86 10.29
C HIS A 624 1.88 -28.38 11.47
N GLY A 625 1.36 -28.56 12.68
CA GLY A 625 2.09 -28.30 13.92
C GLY A 625 2.35 -26.84 14.21
N LEU A 626 1.60 -25.93 13.57
CA LEU A 626 1.63 -24.50 13.87
C LEU A 626 1.15 -24.25 15.30
N TYR A 627 1.84 -23.40 16.02
CA TYR A 627 1.56 -23.14 17.42
C TYR A 627 1.45 -21.63 17.68
N LEU A 628 0.24 -21.18 18.01
CA LEU A 628 -0.04 -19.76 18.27
C LEU A 628 0.14 -19.46 19.76
N LEU A 629 1.14 -18.63 20.07
CA LEU A 629 1.38 -18.09 21.41
C LEU A 629 0.62 -16.77 21.57
N LEU A 630 -0.17 -16.69 22.63
CA LEU A 630 -0.95 -15.50 23.02
C LEU A 630 -0.77 -15.26 24.53
N PRO A 631 -1.02 -14.04 25.03
CA PRO A 631 -1.12 -13.77 26.46
C PRO A 631 -2.07 -14.70 27.21
N PRO A 632 -1.88 -14.94 28.52
CA PRO A 632 -2.57 -16.02 29.25
C PRO A 632 -4.09 -15.80 29.46
N GLU A 633 -4.56 -14.58 29.29
CA GLU A 633 -6.00 -14.26 29.38
C GLU A 633 -6.84 -14.86 28.25
N TRP A 634 -6.25 -15.19 27.10
CA TRP A 634 -6.91 -15.79 25.96
C TRP A 634 -7.06 -17.30 26.14
N LYS A 635 -8.31 -17.80 26.24
CA LYS A 635 -8.62 -19.17 26.67
C LYS A 635 -9.16 -20.07 25.58
N ILE A 636 -10.01 -19.55 24.69
CA ILE A 636 -10.75 -20.31 23.69
C ILE A 636 -10.44 -19.75 22.33
N LEU A 637 -10.02 -20.61 21.41
CA LEU A 637 -9.83 -20.30 20.01
C LEU A 637 -10.91 -21.03 19.19
N THR A 638 -11.65 -20.32 18.37
CA THR A 638 -12.64 -20.87 17.44
C THR A 638 -12.15 -20.66 16.02
N ASP A 639 -12.00 -21.73 15.24
CA ASP A 639 -11.78 -21.65 13.80
C ASP A 639 -13.09 -21.23 13.14
N LEU A 640 -13.09 -20.08 12.48
CA LEU A 640 -14.30 -19.53 11.85
C LEU A 640 -14.71 -20.26 10.56
N ARG A 641 -13.83 -21.06 9.97
CA ARG A 641 -14.17 -21.86 8.77
C ARG A 641 -14.85 -23.18 9.13
N SER A 642 -14.39 -23.86 10.17
CA SER A 642 -14.96 -25.14 10.60
C SER A 642 -15.97 -25.03 11.75
N GLY A 643 -15.91 -23.94 12.52
CA GLY A 643 -16.67 -23.78 13.77
C GLY A 643 -16.08 -24.55 14.96
N GLU A 644 -14.97 -25.27 14.77
CA GLU A 644 -14.33 -26.05 15.83
C GLU A 644 -13.67 -25.15 16.87
N LYS A 645 -13.70 -25.61 18.14
CA LYS A 645 -13.11 -24.88 19.27
C LYS A 645 -11.90 -25.60 19.83
N TYR A 646 -10.87 -24.84 20.11
CA TYR A 646 -9.62 -25.32 20.67
C TYR A 646 -9.37 -24.63 22.01
N THR A 647 -8.91 -25.41 22.98
CA THR A 647 -8.52 -24.89 24.30
C THR A 647 -7.02 -24.67 24.36
N ARG A 648 -6.62 -23.74 25.22
CA ARG A 648 -5.23 -23.43 25.46
C ARG A 648 -4.48 -24.62 26.06
N HIS A 649 -3.30 -24.91 25.55
CA HIS A 649 -2.39 -25.90 26.11
C HIS A 649 -1.63 -25.36 27.33
N ASP A 650 -1.19 -26.27 28.24
CA ASP A 650 -0.43 -25.93 29.43
C ASP A 650 0.90 -25.22 29.12
N CYS A 651 1.48 -25.43 27.94
CA CYS A 651 2.69 -24.77 27.47
C CYS A 651 2.44 -23.32 26.96
N GLY A 652 1.24 -22.77 27.10
CA GLY A 652 0.97 -21.34 26.97
C GLY A 652 0.43 -20.86 25.62
N GLY A 653 -0.09 -21.75 24.75
CA GLY A 653 -0.64 -21.37 23.45
C GLY A 653 -1.64 -22.36 22.87
N PHE A 654 -1.92 -22.27 21.59
CA PHE A 654 -2.88 -23.11 20.87
C PHE A 654 -2.16 -23.89 19.77
N LEU A 655 -2.30 -25.21 19.76
CA LEU A 655 -1.96 -26.02 18.58
C LEU A 655 -3.04 -25.79 17.54
N LEU A 656 -2.66 -25.28 16.39
CA LEU A 656 -3.59 -24.95 15.32
C LEU A 656 -3.87 -26.17 14.43
N PRO A 657 -5.08 -26.26 13.84
CA PRO A 657 -5.36 -27.22 12.79
C PRO A 657 -4.46 -26.99 11.58
N PRO A 658 -4.39 -27.97 10.64
CA PRO A 658 -3.60 -27.79 9.42
C PRO A 658 -4.01 -26.56 8.62
N LEU A 659 -3.03 -25.79 8.19
CA LEU A 659 -3.23 -24.59 7.37
C LEU A 659 -3.02 -24.94 5.89
N ASN A 660 -4.07 -24.82 5.08
CA ASN A 660 -4.02 -25.02 3.63
C ASN A 660 -3.72 -23.69 2.89
N ASP A 661 -4.74 -22.85 2.74
CA ASP A 661 -4.67 -21.55 2.05
C ASP A 661 -4.68 -20.38 3.06
N PHE A 662 -5.78 -20.24 3.80
CA PHE A 662 -5.91 -19.24 4.87
C PHE A 662 -6.69 -19.84 6.05
N ALA A 663 -6.50 -19.23 7.20
CA ALA A 663 -7.30 -19.50 8.39
C ALA A 663 -7.67 -18.22 9.12
N VAL A 664 -8.84 -18.21 9.74
CA VAL A 664 -9.30 -17.10 10.59
C VAL A 664 -9.78 -17.67 11.92
N TYR A 665 -9.13 -17.24 12.98
CA TYR A 665 -9.48 -17.67 14.34
C TYR A 665 -10.05 -16.52 15.14
N LYS A 666 -11.20 -16.74 15.76
CA LYS A 666 -11.72 -15.88 16.81
C LYS A 666 -11.20 -16.38 18.16
N VAL A 667 -10.53 -15.50 18.92
CA VAL A 667 -9.97 -15.87 20.23
C VAL A 667 -10.63 -15.07 21.33
N GLN A 668 -11.05 -15.76 22.38
CA GLN A 668 -11.82 -15.21 23.51
C GLN A 668 -11.11 -15.42 24.83
N LYS A 669 -11.37 -14.52 25.79
CA LYS A 669 -10.82 -14.56 27.16
C LYS A 669 -11.42 -15.67 27.99
#